data_600963e8576cbc7362e07a23849ae4aa
#
_entry.id   600963e8576cbc7362e07a23849ae4aa
#
_cell.length_a   1.000
_cell.length_b   1.000
_cell.length_c   1.000
_cell.angle_alpha   90.00
_cell.angle_beta   90.00
_cell.angle_gamma   90.00
#
_symmetry.space_group_name_H-M   'P 1'
#
loop_
_entity.id
_entity.type
_entity.pdbx_description
1 polymer ?
#
loop_
_entity_poly.entity_id
_entity_poly.type
_entity_poly.pdbx_seq_one_letter_code
_entity_poly.pdbx_strand_id
1 'polypeptide(L)'
;MRDNDPVYVAVRRPGRTEAWTAGVGLTLIAALVLGLALFDWNMLRGPIGRWASARYDREIAIRGDLDVHLFSWTPTAVVRGLKIGGPDWARDRDTADVAEIRASVRLRKLFAGQVEMPLLSFTRPRVVLIATEDGRKSWELDPDKPDTGEGMKLPVIQQLVITDGRLSFDERRRDLKLDAAVDAREGRDGEAGFVLEGQGTVNRSPLKLRIQGGPFINIRRDRPYQFEASVSGAGSSLEAKGAVTRPFDLGRFDARLTLQGRDLSDLYLLTGVTLPNTPPYRLAGALHRDENVWTFKDFDGRVGASDLAGEVRVDAAERLRVDARLTSRRLDIDDLAAVLGARTRTNEAGTDTEAPVVVGGKLLPDAPLQTERLRTMDGSLTYRAATVKANDLDVRAVNLGADLKDGILNLDPVSFSFNRGELNGTARINATRDLPYSQVDFRLAGYPLESIIPARNGSPPLTGRALGRARLEGRGASIHNFAGASKGSLSLIVPNGQMRSAFAELLGINASAGLLKLLRGDQSTAQIRCAVADFDVRAGAATAKTLVIDTDVVLAQGTGSIDLGAETLNLRIDGESKKPRLLRVWAPITVQGALTAPRVGVDIGAVAGQGGLAGLLGTVAAPITALFAFVDPGLAEDADCGRLIARAR
;
A
#
# COMPACT_ATOMS: atom_id res chain seq x y z
N MET A 1 -61.16 50.00 -49.61
CA MET A 1 -60.43 51.26 -49.79
C MET A 1 -59.61 51.50 -48.56
N ARG A 2 -58.31 51.13 -48.57
CA ARG A 2 -57.30 51.51 -47.60
C ARG A 2 -56.11 52.04 -48.40
N ASP A 3 -55.89 53.34 -48.27
CA ASP A 3 -54.79 54.07 -48.90
C ASP A 3 -53.44 53.48 -48.45
N ASN A 4 -52.60 53.08 -49.40
CA ASN A 4 -51.21 52.78 -49.26
C ASN A 4 -50.40 54.00 -49.70
N ASP A 5 -50.19 54.96 -48.83
CA ASP A 5 -49.19 56.01 -49.07
C ASP A 5 -47.79 55.49 -48.89
N PRO A 6 -46.89 55.66 -49.87
CA PRO A 6 -45.48 55.26 -49.72
C PRO A 6 -44.78 56.28 -48.82
N VAL A 7 -44.23 55.77 -47.69
CA VAL A 7 -43.35 56.52 -46.76
C VAL A 7 -42.01 56.79 -47.48
N TYR A 8 -41.88 57.99 -48.02
CA TYR A 8 -40.58 58.48 -48.51
C TYR A 8 -39.67 58.79 -47.33
N VAL A 9 -38.66 57.91 -47.07
CA VAL A 9 -37.57 58.22 -46.17
C VAL A 9 -36.68 59.26 -46.85
N ALA A 10 -36.76 60.50 -46.43
CA ALA A 10 -35.90 61.57 -46.93
C ALA A 10 -34.42 61.27 -46.45
N VAL A 11 -33.62 60.80 -47.40
CA VAL A 11 -32.20 60.69 -47.18
C VAL A 11 -31.60 62.08 -47.07
N ARG A 12 -31.32 62.50 -45.83
CA ARG A 12 -30.66 63.80 -45.50
C ARG A 12 -29.26 63.80 -46.17
N ARG A 13 -29.06 64.65 -47.15
CA ARG A 13 -27.75 64.87 -47.77
C ARG A 13 -26.80 65.41 -46.73
N PRO A 14 -25.62 64.77 -46.51
CA PRO A 14 -24.67 65.26 -45.51
C PRO A 14 -24.25 66.70 -45.83
N GLY A 15 -24.18 67.56 -44.82
CA GLY A 15 -23.67 68.90 -44.96
C GLY A 15 -22.21 68.92 -45.43
N ARG A 16 -21.76 70.02 -46.05
CA ARG A 16 -20.37 70.14 -46.56
C ARG A 16 -19.30 69.82 -45.49
N THR A 17 -19.53 70.14 -44.24
CA THR A 17 -18.67 69.83 -43.08
C THR A 17 -18.69 68.36 -42.73
N GLU A 18 -19.86 67.68 -42.75
CA GLU A 18 -19.99 66.24 -42.51
C GLU A 18 -19.34 65.40 -43.62
N ALA A 19 -19.46 65.84 -44.89
CA ALA A 19 -18.77 65.23 -46.01
C ALA A 19 -17.25 65.37 -45.93
N TRP A 20 -16.73 66.53 -45.45
CA TRP A 20 -15.30 66.79 -45.26
C TRP A 20 -14.74 65.94 -44.12
N THR A 21 -15.40 65.88 -42.97
CA THR A 21 -14.95 65.03 -41.84
C THR A 21 -15.01 63.56 -42.17
N ALA A 22 -16.05 63.09 -42.90
CA ALA A 22 -16.10 61.71 -43.40
C ALA A 22 -14.97 61.41 -44.42
N GLY A 23 -14.67 62.37 -45.32
CA GLY A 23 -13.56 62.25 -46.28
C GLY A 23 -12.19 62.16 -45.61
N VAL A 24 -11.93 63.03 -44.64
CA VAL A 24 -10.69 62.98 -43.85
C VAL A 24 -10.57 61.67 -43.04
N GLY A 25 -11.68 61.25 -42.42
CA GLY A 25 -11.73 59.97 -41.69
C GLY A 25 -11.43 58.79 -42.60
N LEU A 26 -12.02 58.77 -43.80
CA LEU A 26 -11.80 57.70 -44.79
C LEU A 26 -10.36 57.68 -45.32
N THR A 27 -9.77 58.86 -45.54
CA THR A 27 -8.36 59.00 -45.95
C THR A 27 -7.41 58.54 -44.87
N LEU A 28 -7.68 58.87 -43.61
CA LEU A 28 -6.89 58.40 -42.46
C LEU A 28 -6.98 56.86 -42.30
N ILE A 29 -8.17 56.29 -42.45
CA ILE A 29 -8.36 54.85 -42.43
C ILE A 29 -7.62 54.19 -43.60
N ALA A 30 -7.75 54.76 -44.82
CA ALA A 30 -7.03 54.23 -45.98
C ALA A 30 -5.51 54.33 -45.83
N ALA A 31 -4.98 55.42 -45.26
CA ALA A 31 -3.56 55.57 -44.98
C ALA A 31 -3.10 54.59 -43.89
N LEU A 32 -3.89 54.37 -42.86
CA LEU A 32 -3.62 53.39 -41.81
C LEU A 32 -3.61 51.95 -42.39
N VAL A 33 -4.59 51.59 -43.19
CA VAL A 33 -4.70 50.29 -43.87
C VAL A 33 -3.51 50.10 -44.83
N LEU A 34 -3.14 51.11 -45.61
CA LEU A 34 -1.98 51.04 -46.49
C LEU A 34 -0.67 50.97 -45.70
N GLY A 35 -0.55 51.71 -44.61
CA GLY A 35 0.60 51.64 -43.70
C GLY A 35 0.76 50.26 -43.08
N LEU A 36 -0.32 49.64 -42.59
CA LEU A 36 -0.30 48.28 -42.08
C LEU A 36 -0.04 47.21 -43.14
N ALA A 37 -0.45 47.46 -44.40
CA ALA A 37 -0.22 46.57 -45.54
C ALA A 37 1.25 46.56 -46.00
N LEU A 38 1.91 47.70 -45.89
CA LEU A 38 3.32 47.90 -46.29
C LEU A 38 4.30 47.75 -45.13
N PHE A 39 3.80 47.52 -43.93
CA PHE A 39 4.65 47.43 -42.73
C PHE A 39 5.46 46.14 -42.70
N ASP A 40 6.79 46.29 -42.57
CA ASP A 40 7.69 45.15 -42.40
C ASP A 40 7.62 44.67 -40.92
N TRP A 41 6.86 43.60 -40.68
CA TRP A 41 6.66 43.01 -39.36
C TRP A 41 7.96 42.48 -38.76
N ASN A 42 8.99 42.22 -39.58
CA ASN A 42 10.31 41.79 -39.11
C ASN A 42 11.01 42.84 -38.22
N MET A 43 10.65 44.12 -38.35
CA MET A 43 11.18 45.17 -37.48
C MET A 43 10.79 44.99 -36.02
N LEU A 44 9.69 44.27 -35.73
CA LEU A 44 9.21 44.03 -34.40
C LEU A 44 9.84 42.81 -33.69
N ARG A 45 10.61 41.98 -34.40
CA ARG A 45 11.29 40.78 -33.82
C ARG A 45 12.14 41.16 -32.60
N GLY A 46 13.01 42.15 -32.75
CA GLY A 46 13.91 42.60 -31.70
C GLY A 46 13.16 43.23 -30.49
N PRO A 47 12.31 44.22 -30.74
CA PRO A 47 11.47 44.80 -29.66
C PRO A 47 10.65 43.77 -28.91
N ILE A 48 9.95 42.86 -29.60
CA ILE A 48 9.13 41.80 -28.98
C ILE A 48 10.03 40.86 -28.17
N GLY A 49 11.17 40.42 -28.74
CA GLY A 49 12.12 39.58 -28.03
C GLY A 49 12.63 40.22 -26.74
N ARG A 50 13.08 41.50 -26.81
CA ARG A 50 13.54 42.23 -25.61
C ARG A 50 12.47 42.43 -24.57
N TRP A 51 11.28 42.81 -24.99
CA TRP A 51 10.13 42.98 -24.06
C TRP A 51 9.78 41.64 -23.37
N ALA A 52 9.68 40.56 -24.16
CA ALA A 52 9.39 39.24 -23.63
C ALA A 52 10.52 38.74 -22.71
N SER A 53 11.80 38.96 -23.10
CA SER A 53 12.94 38.59 -22.26
C SER A 53 12.95 39.34 -20.92
N ALA A 54 12.67 40.65 -20.93
CA ALA A 54 12.58 41.45 -19.71
C ALA A 54 11.37 41.08 -18.82
N ARG A 55 10.25 40.63 -19.45
CA ARG A 55 9.02 40.26 -18.72
C ARG A 55 9.14 38.91 -18.02
N TYR A 56 9.86 37.96 -18.62
CA TYR A 56 9.93 36.55 -18.15
C TYR A 56 11.31 36.16 -17.61
N ASP A 57 12.23 37.12 -17.53
CA ASP A 57 13.60 36.93 -17.07
C ASP A 57 14.33 35.76 -17.75
N ARG A 58 14.16 35.67 -19.10
CA ARG A 58 14.72 34.63 -19.96
C ARG A 58 15.07 35.16 -21.32
N GLU A 59 16.08 34.58 -21.96
CA GLU A 59 16.38 34.90 -23.36
C GLU A 59 15.20 34.42 -24.25
N ILE A 60 14.43 35.35 -24.80
CA ILE A 60 13.38 35.05 -25.79
C ILE A 60 13.77 35.76 -27.10
N ALA A 61 13.99 34.97 -28.15
CA ALA A 61 14.43 35.47 -29.42
C ALA A 61 13.66 34.85 -30.57
N ILE A 62 13.27 35.69 -31.54
CA ILE A 62 12.76 35.28 -32.86
C ILE A 62 13.91 35.34 -33.83
N ARG A 63 14.49 34.19 -34.23
CA ARG A 63 15.68 34.11 -35.10
C ARG A 63 15.34 34.16 -36.59
N GLY A 64 14.16 33.72 -36.95
CA GLY A 64 13.63 33.71 -38.32
C GLY A 64 12.66 34.86 -38.57
N ASP A 65 11.80 34.72 -39.55
CA ASP A 65 10.87 35.75 -39.97
C ASP A 65 9.59 35.83 -39.13
N LEU A 66 9.06 37.04 -39.00
CA LEU A 66 7.77 37.35 -38.40
C LEU A 66 6.85 37.89 -39.51
N ASP A 67 5.89 37.09 -39.94
CA ASP A 67 4.89 37.44 -40.95
C ASP A 67 3.52 37.59 -40.30
N VAL A 68 2.84 38.69 -40.58
CA VAL A 68 1.47 38.92 -40.06
C VAL A 68 0.55 39.30 -41.18
N HIS A 69 -0.53 38.52 -41.37
CA HIS A 69 -1.55 38.73 -42.35
C HIS A 69 -2.84 39.29 -41.66
N LEU A 70 -2.99 40.61 -41.66
CA LEU A 70 -4.07 41.28 -40.94
C LEU A 70 -5.39 41.37 -41.70
N PHE A 71 -5.35 41.36 -43.07
CA PHE A 71 -6.51 41.62 -43.91
C PHE A 71 -7.43 40.39 -44.03
N SER A 72 -7.94 39.93 -42.89
CA SER A 72 -8.88 38.82 -42.77
C SER A 72 -9.68 38.96 -41.47
N TRP A 73 -10.87 38.40 -41.43
CA TRP A 73 -11.61 38.26 -40.17
C TRP A 73 -10.96 37.29 -39.19
N THR A 74 -9.98 36.54 -39.70
CA THR A 74 -9.11 35.62 -38.93
C THR A 74 -7.66 35.92 -39.26
N PRO A 75 -7.08 37.06 -38.81
CA PRO A 75 -5.66 37.37 -39.05
C PRO A 75 -4.78 36.23 -38.54
N THR A 76 -3.68 36.03 -39.24
CA THR A 76 -2.72 34.95 -38.97
C THR A 76 -1.34 35.56 -38.79
N ALA A 77 -0.67 35.16 -37.72
CA ALA A 77 0.75 35.45 -37.48
C ALA A 77 1.56 34.16 -37.66
N VAL A 78 2.68 34.26 -38.34
CA VAL A 78 3.66 33.19 -38.53
C VAL A 78 4.98 33.66 -37.94
N VAL A 79 5.46 32.94 -36.92
CA VAL A 79 6.74 33.20 -36.24
C VAL A 79 7.69 32.05 -36.56
N ARG A 80 8.83 32.33 -37.18
CA ARG A 80 9.86 31.32 -37.48
C ARG A 80 11.03 31.43 -36.51
N GLY A 81 11.53 30.26 -36.06
CA GLY A 81 12.72 30.18 -35.21
C GLY A 81 12.53 30.86 -33.86
N LEU A 82 11.44 30.56 -33.16
CA LEU A 82 11.27 31.02 -31.75
C LEU A 82 12.17 30.21 -30.83
N LYS A 83 13.04 30.91 -30.10
CA LYS A 83 13.86 30.36 -29.03
C LYS A 83 13.42 30.89 -27.69
N ILE A 84 13.29 30.04 -26.69
CA ILE A 84 13.08 30.37 -25.28
C ILE A 84 14.21 29.72 -24.50
N GLY A 85 15.10 30.52 -23.96
CA GLY A 85 16.22 30.08 -23.12
C GLY A 85 15.75 29.49 -21.80
N GLY A 86 16.64 28.77 -21.15
CA GLY A 86 16.41 28.26 -19.80
C GLY A 86 16.47 29.36 -18.74
N PRO A 87 15.97 29.09 -17.52
CA PRO A 87 16.14 29.97 -16.38
C PRO A 87 17.62 30.09 -16.00
N ASP A 88 17.97 31.04 -15.14
CA ASP A 88 19.36 31.32 -14.75
C ASP A 88 20.13 30.11 -14.21
N TRP A 89 19.43 29.21 -13.55
CA TRP A 89 20.03 27.98 -13.03
C TRP A 89 20.14 26.84 -14.05
N ALA A 90 19.67 27.03 -15.30
CA ALA A 90 19.73 26.07 -16.41
C ALA A 90 19.95 26.79 -17.75
N ARG A 91 20.82 27.81 -17.80
CA ARG A 91 21.11 28.62 -19.01
C ARG A 91 21.75 27.83 -20.14
N ASP A 92 22.35 26.69 -19.84
CA ASP A 92 23.00 25.80 -20.81
C ASP A 92 22.00 25.04 -21.70
N ARG A 93 20.72 25.07 -21.37
CA ARG A 93 19.65 24.38 -22.09
C ARG A 93 18.48 25.30 -22.41
N ASP A 94 18.11 25.33 -23.67
CA ASP A 94 16.92 26.05 -24.08
C ASP A 94 15.65 25.31 -23.58
N THR A 95 14.71 26.06 -23.01
CA THR A 95 13.43 25.51 -22.58
C THR A 95 12.56 25.14 -23.78
N ALA A 96 12.58 25.96 -24.84
CA ALA A 96 11.88 25.65 -26.08
C ALA A 96 12.62 26.21 -27.31
N ASP A 97 12.61 25.44 -28.40
CA ASP A 97 13.04 25.83 -29.74
C ASP A 97 11.98 25.36 -30.73
N VAL A 98 11.36 26.30 -31.45
CA VAL A 98 10.25 26.01 -32.37
C VAL A 98 10.58 26.54 -33.75
N ALA A 99 10.61 25.66 -34.76
CA ALA A 99 10.94 26.05 -36.10
C ALA A 99 9.91 26.99 -36.73
N GLU A 100 8.62 26.72 -36.53
CA GLU A 100 7.54 27.61 -36.98
C GLU A 100 6.35 27.52 -36.03
N ILE A 101 5.78 28.68 -35.66
CA ILE A 101 4.50 28.83 -34.98
C ILE A 101 3.58 29.59 -35.92
N ARG A 102 2.39 29.04 -36.15
CA ARG A 102 1.32 29.71 -36.87
C ARG A 102 0.11 29.85 -35.97
N ALA A 103 -0.32 31.08 -35.72
CA ALA A 103 -1.45 31.39 -34.88
C ALA A 103 -2.47 32.25 -35.62
N SER A 104 -3.73 31.90 -35.56
CA SER A 104 -4.83 32.76 -36.08
C SER A 104 -5.76 33.17 -34.93
N VAL A 105 -6.31 34.40 -35.03
CA VAL A 105 -7.20 34.96 -34.00
C VAL A 105 -8.50 35.43 -34.68
N ARG A 106 -9.65 35.20 -34.04
CA ARG A 106 -10.95 35.66 -34.55
C ARG A 106 -11.25 37.09 -34.13
N LEU A 107 -11.14 38.07 -35.05
CA LEU A 107 -11.30 39.50 -34.73
C LEU A 107 -12.69 39.81 -34.12
N ARG A 108 -13.78 39.21 -34.62
CA ARG A 108 -15.11 39.46 -34.07
C ARG A 108 -15.21 39.14 -32.57
N LYS A 109 -14.52 38.10 -32.11
CA LYS A 109 -14.52 37.71 -30.71
C LYS A 109 -13.55 38.56 -29.90
N LEU A 110 -12.42 38.95 -30.51
CA LEU A 110 -11.43 39.84 -29.88
C LEU A 110 -12.04 41.20 -29.55
N PHE A 111 -12.85 41.78 -30.48
CA PHE A 111 -13.59 43.01 -30.22
C PHE A 111 -14.66 42.88 -29.12
N ALA A 112 -15.12 41.66 -28.84
CA ALA A 112 -16.01 41.36 -27.72
C ALA A 112 -15.23 41.00 -26.41
N GLY A 113 -13.93 41.25 -26.37
CA GLY A 113 -13.07 40.94 -25.21
C GLY A 113 -12.74 39.46 -25.01
N GLN A 114 -13.01 38.61 -26.03
CA GLN A 114 -12.74 37.17 -25.98
C GLN A 114 -11.66 36.79 -26.97
N VAL A 115 -10.58 36.17 -26.49
CA VAL A 115 -9.51 35.63 -27.35
C VAL A 115 -9.91 34.22 -27.78
N GLU A 116 -10.22 34.06 -29.07
CA GLU A 116 -10.51 32.77 -29.71
C GLU A 116 -9.53 32.56 -30.85
N MET A 117 -8.82 31.44 -30.80
CA MET A 117 -7.79 31.04 -31.77
C MET A 117 -8.31 29.89 -32.65
N PRO A 118 -8.76 30.16 -33.89
CA PRO A 118 -9.19 29.11 -34.82
C PRO A 118 -8.11 28.10 -35.13
N LEU A 119 -6.81 28.52 -35.17
CA LEU A 119 -5.68 27.66 -35.44
C LEU A 119 -4.48 28.08 -34.58
N LEU A 120 -3.84 27.10 -33.96
CA LEU A 120 -2.50 27.21 -33.39
C LEU A 120 -1.69 26.00 -33.88
N SER A 121 -0.62 26.26 -34.64
CA SER A 121 0.23 25.21 -35.22
C SER A 121 1.66 25.40 -34.81
N PHE A 122 2.31 24.30 -34.43
CA PHE A 122 3.72 24.21 -34.12
C PHE A 122 4.40 23.20 -35.05
N THR A 123 5.43 23.61 -35.73
CA THR A 123 6.26 22.74 -36.60
C THR A 123 7.61 22.52 -35.93
N ARG A 124 7.96 21.27 -35.74
CA ARG A 124 9.20 20.81 -35.07
C ARG A 124 9.48 21.54 -33.75
N PRO A 125 8.51 21.62 -32.83
CA PRO A 125 8.79 22.14 -31.51
C PRO A 125 9.70 21.16 -30.74
N ARG A 126 10.76 21.68 -30.13
CA ARG A 126 11.62 20.96 -29.19
C ARG A 126 11.47 21.62 -27.85
N VAL A 127 10.97 20.88 -26.87
CA VAL A 127 10.71 21.39 -25.52
C VAL A 127 11.52 20.58 -24.51
N VAL A 128 12.28 21.25 -23.66
CA VAL A 128 13.07 20.63 -22.59
C VAL A 128 12.56 21.14 -21.25
N LEU A 129 12.00 20.23 -20.47
CA LEU A 129 11.44 20.51 -19.15
C LEU A 129 12.33 19.89 -18.08
N ILE A 130 12.80 20.69 -17.12
CA ILE A 130 13.69 20.26 -16.04
C ILE A 130 13.02 20.61 -14.70
N ALA A 131 12.91 19.62 -13.82
CA ALA A 131 12.55 19.80 -12.42
C ALA A 131 13.72 19.36 -11.52
N THR A 132 14.20 20.25 -10.66
CA THR A 132 15.34 20.02 -9.77
C THR A 132 14.91 19.32 -8.48
N GLU A 133 15.87 18.83 -7.69
CA GLU A 133 15.61 18.19 -6.39
C GLU A 133 14.99 19.14 -5.37
N ASP A 134 15.37 20.43 -5.43
CA ASP A 134 14.83 21.51 -4.59
C ASP A 134 13.45 22.02 -5.04
N GLY A 135 12.86 21.42 -6.09
CA GLY A 135 11.50 21.70 -6.55
C GLY A 135 11.37 22.80 -7.59
N ARG A 136 12.48 23.47 -8.03
CA ARG A 136 12.44 24.46 -9.11
C ARG A 136 12.11 23.78 -10.45
N LYS A 137 11.26 24.41 -11.26
CA LYS A 137 10.82 23.89 -12.56
C LYS A 137 11.16 24.87 -13.68
N SER A 138 11.75 24.37 -14.77
CA SER A 138 12.17 25.21 -15.89
C SER A 138 11.01 25.84 -16.66
N TRP A 139 9.81 25.38 -16.51
CA TRP A 139 8.62 25.90 -17.20
C TRP A 139 7.82 26.92 -16.35
N GLU A 140 8.18 27.13 -15.10
CA GLU A 140 7.61 28.22 -14.28
C GLU A 140 8.20 29.55 -14.74
N LEU A 141 7.34 30.39 -15.30
CA LEU A 141 7.74 31.70 -15.85
C LEU A 141 7.75 32.82 -14.81
N ASP A 142 7.15 32.61 -13.67
CA ASP A 142 7.07 33.59 -12.57
C ASP A 142 7.13 32.81 -11.23
N PRO A 143 8.36 32.59 -10.71
CA PRO A 143 8.56 31.78 -9.49
C PRO A 143 8.00 32.45 -8.22
N ASP A 144 7.75 33.77 -8.25
CA ASP A 144 7.22 34.53 -7.09
C ASP A 144 5.69 34.48 -6.99
N LYS A 145 5.01 33.99 -8.01
CA LYS A 145 3.57 33.74 -7.92
C LYS A 145 3.33 32.34 -7.36
N PRO A 146 2.65 32.22 -6.20
CA PRO A 146 2.24 30.91 -5.72
C PRO A 146 1.45 30.21 -6.82
N ASP A 147 1.77 28.91 -7.04
CA ASP A 147 0.97 28.06 -7.92
C ASP A 147 -0.42 27.91 -7.29
N THR A 148 -1.34 28.79 -7.70
CA THR A 148 -2.71 28.85 -7.16
C THR A 148 -3.55 27.68 -7.66
N GLY A 149 -2.95 26.71 -8.39
CA GLY A 149 -3.69 25.61 -9.02
C GLY A 149 -4.64 26.08 -10.14
N GLU A 150 -4.77 27.40 -10.35
CA GLU A 150 -5.44 27.92 -11.54
C GLU A 150 -4.49 27.75 -12.73
N GLY A 151 -4.63 26.65 -13.45
CA GLY A 151 -3.89 26.40 -14.69
C GLY A 151 -3.92 27.61 -15.61
N MET A 152 -2.85 27.84 -16.34
CA MET A 152 -2.71 28.94 -17.31
C MET A 152 -4.03 29.09 -18.10
N LYS A 153 -4.71 30.23 -17.98
CA LYS A 153 -5.97 30.54 -18.71
C LYS A 153 -5.64 30.65 -20.21
N LEU A 154 -5.48 29.51 -20.86
CA LEU A 154 -5.26 29.47 -22.30
C LEU A 154 -6.50 30.01 -23.04
N PRO A 155 -6.30 30.77 -24.13
CA PRO A 155 -7.39 31.17 -25.01
C PRO A 155 -8.12 29.94 -25.57
N VAL A 156 -9.33 30.13 -26.04
CA VAL A 156 -10.07 29.04 -26.72
C VAL A 156 -9.37 28.72 -28.04
N ILE A 157 -8.66 27.59 -28.06
CA ILE A 157 -8.01 27.08 -29.27
C ILE A 157 -9.00 26.09 -29.92
N GLN A 158 -9.39 26.34 -31.19
CA GLN A 158 -10.29 25.43 -31.92
C GLN A 158 -9.53 24.27 -32.56
N GLN A 159 -8.34 24.54 -33.07
CA GLN A 159 -7.50 23.54 -33.71
C GLN A 159 -6.05 23.71 -33.24
N LEU A 160 -5.48 22.67 -32.67
CA LEU A 160 -4.08 22.57 -32.32
C LEU A 160 -3.40 21.55 -33.25
N VAL A 161 -2.34 21.99 -33.96
CA VAL A 161 -1.54 21.12 -34.83
C VAL A 161 -0.11 21.13 -34.33
N ILE A 162 0.45 19.96 -34.07
CA ILE A 162 1.84 19.78 -33.73
C ILE A 162 2.42 18.76 -34.73
N THR A 163 3.48 19.14 -35.42
CA THR A 163 4.13 18.28 -36.39
C THR A 163 5.60 18.08 -35.99
N ASP A 164 6.05 16.83 -35.91
CA ASP A 164 7.41 16.42 -35.54
C ASP A 164 7.91 17.05 -34.23
N GLY A 165 7.03 17.12 -33.22
CA GLY A 165 7.36 17.64 -31.90
C GLY A 165 8.24 16.68 -31.10
N ARG A 166 9.12 17.23 -30.27
CA ARG A 166 9.93 16.48 -29.31
C ARG A 166 9.83 17.12 -27.92
N LEU A 167 9.64 16.29 -26.91
CA LEU A 167 9.59 16.66 -25.50
C LEU A 167 10.66 15.86 -24.76
N SER A 168 11.61 16.55 -24.12
CA SER A 168 12.51 15.94 -23.15
C SER A 168 12.11 16.42 -21.75
N PHE A 169 11.94 15.49 -20.81
CA PHE A 169 11.59 15.76 -19.43
C PHE A 169 12.61 15.14 -18.48
N ASP A 170 13.19 15.95 -17.59
CA ASP A 170 14.22 15.55 -16.62
C ASP A 170 13.77 15.97 -15.22
N GLU A 171 13.24 15.04 -14.43
CA GLU A 171 12.87 15.26 -13.01
C GLU A 171 13.88 14.58 -12.09
N ARG A 172 14.72 15.37 -11.43
CA ARG A 172 15.86 14.89 -10.66
C ARG A 172 15.49 14.22 -9.34
N ARG A 173 14.40 14.64 -8.70
CA ARG A 173 13.94 14.05 -7.42
C ARG A 173 13.61 12.55 -7.55
N ARG A 174 13.07 12.13 -8.69
CA ARG A 174 12.69 10.73 -8.96
C ARG A 174 13.62 10.04 -9.94
N ASP A 175 14.73 10.67 -10.31
CA ASP A 175 15.62 10.21 -11.40
C ASP A 175 14.81 9.79 -12.64
N LEU A 176 13.83 10.64 -13.03
CA LEU A 176 12.96 10.42 -14.18
C LEU A 176 13.50 11.19 -15.38
N LYS A 177 13.86 10.46 -16.42
CA LYS A 177 14.24 11.02 -17.72
C LYS A 177 13.34 10.44 -18.78
N LEU A 178 12.71 11.30 -19.58
CA LEU A 178 11.77 10.91 -20.63
C LEU A 178 12.06 11.70 -21.89
N ASP A 179 12.20 11.02 -23.01
CA ASP A 179 12.21 11.60 -24.34
C ASP A 179 10.99 11.10 -25.10
N ALA A 180 10.18 12.04 -25.60
CA ALA A 180 8.91 11.73 -26.25
C ALA A 180 8.80 12.46 -27.60
N ALA A 181 8.25 11.76 -28.59
CA ALA A 181 7.70 12.35 -29.79
C ALA A 181 6.26 12.80 -29.55
N VAL A 182 5.89 13.96 -30.08
CA VAL A 182 4.57 14.56 -29.93
C VAL A 182 4.05 14.94 -31.31
N ASP A 183 2.93 14.38 -31.67
CA ASP A 183 2.18 14.72 -32.89
C ASP A 183 0.72 15.03 -32.55
N ALA A 184 0.21 16.08 -33.16
CA ALA A 184 -1.23 16.42 -33.11
C ALA A 184 -1.67 16.80 -34.50
N ARG A 185 -2.45 15.95 -35.13
CA ARG A 185 -2.95 16.18 -36.50
C ARG A 185 -4.46 16.09 -36.52
N GLU A 186 -5.07 16.94 -37.30
CA GLU A 186 -6.48 16.83 -37.63
C GLU A 186 -6.63 16.03 -38.92
N GLY A 187 -7.27 14.87 -38.83
CA GLY A 187 -7.61 14.05 -40.00
C GLY A 187 -8.99 14.41 -40.52
N ARG A 188 -9.12 14.48 -41.85
CA ARG A 188 -10.46 14.58 -42.51
C ARG A 188 -11.33 13.35 -42.28
N ASP A 189 -10.73 12.22 -41.90
CA ASP A 189 -11.35 10.90 -41.81
C ASP A 189 -11.47 10.37 -40.37
N GLY A 190 -11.33 11.21 -39.35
CA GLY A 190 -11.56 10.83 -37.94
C GLY A 190 -10.43 10.02 -37.28
N GLU A 191 -9.34 9.72 -37.97
CA GLU A 191 -8.22 8.93 -37.44
C GLU A 191 -7.11 9.74 -36.77
N ALA A 192 -7.11 11.05 -36.93
CA ALA A 192 -6.03 11.86 -36.39
C ALA A 192 -6.42 12.54 -35.09
N GLY A 193 -5.61 12.38 -34.10
CA GLY A 193 -5.71 12.98 -32.80
C GLY A 193 -4.35 13.41 -32.30
N PHE A 194 -4.26 13.59 -30.99
CA PHE A 194 -3.01 13.79 -30.27
C PHE A 194 -2.38 12.45 -29.96
N VAL A 195 -1.08 12.31 -30.25
CA VAL A 195 -0.27 11.16 -29.87
C VAL A 195 1.02 11.67 -29.26
N LEU A 196 1.33 11.18 -28.06
CA LEU A 196 2.63 11.35 -27.39
C LEU A 196 3.18 9.96 -27.12
N GLU A 197 4.35 9.67 -27.67
CA GLU A 197 5.07 8.41 -27.44
C GLU A 197 6.43 8.73 -26.88
N GLY A 198 6.72 8.18 -25.70
CA GLY A 198 7.96 8.43 -25.00
C GLY A 198 8.62 7.17 -24.46
N GLN A 199 9.93 7.26 -24.32
CA GLN A 199 10.73 6.26 -23.63
C GLN A 199 11.77 6.95 -22.76
N GLY A 200 12.21 6.26 -21.72
CA GLY A 200 13.16 6.84 -20.80
C GLY A 200 13.49 5.92 -19.64
N THR A 201 13.83 6.51 -18.53
CA THR A 201 14.10 5.78 -17.29
C THR A 201 13.45 6.47 -16.10
N VAL A 202 13.01 5.70 -15.12
CA VAL A 202 12.62 6.17 -13.78
C VAL A 202 13.39 5.36 -12.76
N ASN A 203 14.15 6.05 -11.90
CA ASN A 203 15.04 5.41 -10.92
C ASN A 203 15.90 4.30 -11.56
N ARG A 204 16.51 4.60 -12.71
CA ARG A 204 17.33 3.72 -13.57
C ARG A 204 16.58 2.53 -14.20
N SER A 205 15.28 2.38 -13.97
CA SER A 205 14.45 1.35 -14.61
C SER A 205 13.85 1.88 -15.92
N PRO A 206 13.78 1.07 -16.98
CA PRO A 206 13.20 1.49 -18.25
C PRO A 206 11.73 1.91 -18.10
N LEU A 207 11.35 3.00 -18.77
CA LEU A 207 9.98 3.54 -18.81
C LEU A 207 9.55 3.70 -20.27
N LYS A 208 8.32 3.31 -20.58
CA LYS A 208 7.64 3.62 -21.84
C LYS A 208 6.30 4.29 -21.52
N LEU A 209 5.99 5.33 -22.29
CA LEU A 209 4.76 6.10 -22.16
C LEU A 209 4.12 6.26 -23.53
N ARG A 210 2.83 6.04 -23.64
CA ARG A 210 2.02 6.39 -24.80
C ARG A 210 0.74 7.06 -24.31
N ILE A 211 0.46 8.25 -24.81
CA ILE A 211 -0.80 8.96 -24.59
C ILE A 211 -1.40 9.27 -25.93
N GLN A 212 -2.67 8.98 -26.10
CA GLN A 212 -3.43 9.31 -27.30
C GLN A 212 -4.78 9.92 -26.92
N GLY A 213 -5.26 10.83 -27.74
CA GLY A 213 -6.54 11.49 -27.57
C GLY A 213 -7.18 11.81 -28.89
N GLY A 214 -8.45 12.19 -28.87
CA GLY A 214 -9.18 12.61 -30.05
C GLY A 214 -8.61 13.91 -30.67
N PRO A 215 -9.12 14.32 -31.83
CA PRO A 215 -8.71 15.57 -32.45
C PRO A 215 -9.07 16.76 -31.56
N PHE A 216 -8.14 17.72 -31.46
CA PHE A 216 -8.32 18.93 -30.66
C PHE A 216 -9.42 19.88 -31.17
N ILE A 217 -9.97 19.64 -32.36
CA ILE A 217 -11.14 20.38 -32.88
C ILE A 217 -12.38 20.23 -31.99
N ASN A 218 -12.45 19.14 -31.22
CA ASN A 218 -13.53 18.85 -30.29
C ASN A 218 -13.30 19.43 -28.89
N ILE A 219 -12.26 20.25 -28.69
CA ILE A 219 -12.02 20.96 -27.45
C ILE A 219 -13.09 22.05 -27.26
N ARG A 220 -14.28 21.62 -26.93
CA ARG A 220 -15.33 22.51 -26.47
C ARG A 220 -15.33 22.56 -24.97
N ARG A 221 -15.56 23.73 -24.36
CA ARG A 221 -15.68 23.89 -22.91
C ARG A 221 -16.82 23.07 -22.29
N ASP A 222 -17.75 22.61 -23.12
CA ASP A 222 -18.95 21.88 -22.75
C ASP A 222 -18.85 20.36 -22.93
N ARG A 223 -17.73 19.84 -23.48
CA ARG A 223 -17.54 18.41 -23.69
C ARG A 223 -16.18 17.95 -23.17
N PRO A 224 -16.14 16.89 -22.34
CA PRO A 224 -14.89 16.31 -21.87
C PRO A 224 -14.05 15.76 -23.03
N TYR A 225 -12.73 16.03 -23.01
CA TYR A 225 -11.78 15.52 -23.99
C TYR A 225 -11.35 14.10 -23.63
N GLN A 226 -11.63 13.15 -24.52
CA GLN A 226 -11.30 11.73 -24.33
C GLN A 226 -9.82 11.46 -24.54
N PHE A 227 -9.22 10.64 -23.66
CA PHE A 227 -7.84 10.20 -23.78
C PHE A 227 -7.66 8.72 -23.40
N GLU A 228 -6.62 8.12 -23.95
CA GLU A 228 -6.08 6.84 -23.52
C GLU A 228 -4.61 7.02 -23.18
N ALA A 229 -4.15 6.46 -22.06
CA ALA A 229 -2.76 6.51 -21.65
C ALA A 229 -2.28 5.12 -21.24
N SER A 230 -1.07 4.77 -21.65
CA SER A 230 -0.40 3.56 -21.18
C SER A 230 1.01 3.92 -20.73
N VAL A 231 1.36 3.43 -19.54
CA VAL A 231 2.69 3.58 -18.94
C VAL A 231 3.19 2.21 -18.55
N SER A 232 4.41 1.87 -18.90
CA SER A 232 5.04 0.62 -18.45
C SER A 232 6.45 0.90 -17.99
N GLY A 233 6.81 0.41 -16.82
CA GLY A 233 8.14 0.62 -16.24
C GLY A 233 8.24 0.01 -14.84
N ALA A 234 9.46 -0.23 -14.38
CA ALA A 234 9.76 -0.73 -13.04
C ALA A 234 8.97 -2.00 -12.65
N GLY A 235 8.70 -2.91 -13.60
CA GLY A 235 7.95 -4.14 -13.33
C GLY A 235 6.43 -3.99 -13.32
N SER A 236 5.90 -2.76 -13.54
CA SER A 236 4.47 -2.46 -13.51
C SER A 236 4.00 -1.84 -14.83
N SER A 237 2.72 -2.00 -15.13
CA SER A 237 2.03 -1.30 -16.22
C SER A 237 0.73 -0.70 -15.74
N LEU A 238 0.40 0.44 -16.32
CA LEU A 238 -0.78 1.24 -16.04
C LEU A 238 -1.44 1.58 -17.37
N GLU A 239 -2.72 1.29 -17.49
CA GLU A 239 -3.56 1.68 -18.62
C GLU A 239 -4.71 2.53 -18.10
N ALA A 240 -4.90 3.72 -18.67
CA ALA A 240 -5.97 4.63 -18.32
C ALA A 240 -6.78 5.01 -19.56
N LYS A 241 -8.11 4.96 -19.47
CA LYS A 241 -9.05 5.45 -20.46
C LYS A 241 -10.03 6.38 -19.80
N GLY A 242 -10.08 7.63 -20.25
CA GLY A 242 -10.89 8.61 -19.54
C GLY A 242 -11.13 9.89 -20.30
N ALA A 243 -11.54 10.89 -19.55
CA ALA A 243 -11.84 12.19 -20.09
C ALA A 243 -11.34 13.32 -19.18
N VAL A 244 -10.77 14.35 -19.78
CA VAL A 244 -10.34 15.58 -19.10
C VAL A 244 -11.43 16.62 -19.32
N THR A 245 -11.94 17.20 -18.25
CA THR A 245 -13.04 18.19 -18.31
C THR A 245 -12.60 19.47 -19.00
N ARG A 246 -11.31 19.83 -18.84
CA ARG A 246 -10.68 20.97 -19.50
C ARG A 246 -9.38 20.51 -20.13
N PRO A 247 -9.18 20.72 -21.43
CA PRO A 247 -7.90 20.43 -22.06
C PRO A 247 -6.79 21.22 -21.36
N PHE A 248 -5.68 20.54 -21.10
CA PHE A 248 -4.51 21.06 -20.37
C PHE A 248 -4.72 21.33 -18.86
N ASP A 249 -5.89 21.13 -18.30
CA ASP A 249 -6.13 21.07 -16.87
C ASP A 249 -6.08 19.60 -16.42
N LEU A 250 -4.89 19.09 -16.15
CA LEU A 250 -4.69 17.72 -15.66
C LEU A 250 -5.02 17.61 -14.16
N GLY A 251 -5.39 18.70 -13.50
CA GLY A 251 -5.80 18.69 -12.09
C GLY A 251 -7.12 17.96 -11.87
N ARG A 252 -8.00 17.88 -12.89
CA ARG A 252 -9.33 17.27 -12.77
C ARG A 252 -9.64 16.35 -13.93
N PHE A 253 -9.76 15.07 -13.66
CA PHE A 253 -10.18 14.10 -14.66
C PHE A 253 -10.79 12.84 -14.04
N ASP A 254 -11.55 12.14 -14.86
CA ASP A 254 -12.08 10.81 -14.60
C ASP A 254 -11.50 9.82 -15.61
N ALA A 255 -11.02 8.68 -15.13
CA ALA A 255 -10.50 7.62 -15.98
C ALA A 255 -10.83 6.24 -15.42
N ARG A 256 -11.03 5.28 -16.30
CA ARG A 256 -10.95 3.87 -15.95
C ARG A 256 -9.49 3.46 -15.97
N LEU A 257 -9.01 2.94 -14.86
CA LEU A 257 -7.61 2.58 -14.64
C LEU A 257 -7.47 1.06 -14.53
N THR A 258 -6.50 0.48 -15.22
CA THR A 258 -6.04 -0.89 -15.02
C THR A 258 -4.58 -0.84 -14.61
N LEU A 259 -4.25 -1.44 -13.47
CA LEU A 259 -2.92 -1.57 -12.91
C LEU A 259 -2.54 -3.05 -12.90
N GLN A 260 -1.33 -3.36 -13.33
CA GLN A 260 -0.79 -4.72 -13.21
C GLN A 260 0.72 -4.68 -13.04
N GLY A 261 1.27 -5.64 -12.31
CA GLY A 261 2.69 -5.72 -12.05
C GLY A 261 3.07 -6.90 -11.16
N ARG A 262 4.36 -7.00 -10.86
CA ARG A 262 4.90 -8.07 -10.03
C ARG A 262 4.78 -7.77 -8.53
N ASP A 263 4.84 -6.50 -8.15
CA ASP A 263 4.78 -6.04 -6.77
C ASP A 263 4.13 -4.64 -6.73
N LEU A 264 3.15 -4.41 -5.82
CA LEU A 264 2.52 -3.11 -5.65
C LEU A 264 3.51 -2.03 -5.19
N SER A 265 4.58 -2.41 -4.48
CA SER A 265 5.63 -1.48 -4.06
C SER A 265 6.35 -0.83 -5.23
N ASP A 266 6.39 -1.49 -6.40
CA ASP A 266 6.99 -0.95 -7.63
C ASP A 266 6.24 0.30 -8.14
N LEU A 267 4.95 0.46 -7.78
CA LEU A 267 4.16 1.65 -8.14
C LEU A 267 4.68 2.92 -7.47
N TYR A 268 5.46 2.83 -6.39
CA TYR A 268 6.09 3.99 -5.76
C TYR A 268 6.89 4.82 -6.77
N LEU A 269 7.61 4.17 -7.67
CA LEU A 269 8.43 4.84 -8.68
C LEU A 269 7.58 5.66 -9.66
N LEU A 270 6.35 5.21 -9.94
CA LEU A 270 5.43 5.87 -10.86
C LEU A 270 4.53 6.91 -10.18
N THR A 271 4.10 6.63 -8.94
CA THR A 271 3.06 7.41 -8.26
C THR A 271 3.57 8.24 -7.08
N GLY A 272 4.73 7.86 -6.51
CA GLY A 272 5.22 8.41 -5.23
C GLY A 272 4.47 7.90 -4.00
N VAL A 273 3.47 7.03 -4.17
CA VAL A 273 2.71 6.44 -3.07
C VAL A 273 3.39 5.18 -2.58
N THR A 274 3.71 5.12 -1.30
CA THR A 274 4.29 3.94 -0.67
C THR A 274 3.23 2.87 -0.46
N LEU A 275 3.37 1.76 -1.17
CA LEU A 275 2.52 0.58 -1.03
C LEU A 275 3.33 -0.59 -0.45
N PRO A 276 2.68 -1.56 0.21
CA PRO A 276 3.36 -2.74 0.72
C PRO A 276 3.89 -3.63 -0.41
N ASN A 277 4.89 -4.45 -0.11
CA ASN A 277 5.30 -5.53 -1.00
C ASN A 277 4.17 -6.55 -1.13
N THR A 278 3.95 -7.02 -2.33
CA THR A 278 2.88 -7.99 -2.62
C THR A 278 3.31 -9.01 -3.67
N PRO A 279 2.60 -10.13 -3.78
CA PRO A 279 2.65 -10.95 -4.97
C PRO A 279 2.19 -10.19 -6.23
N PRO A 280 2.33 -10.80 -7.43
CA PRO A 280 1.83 -10.21 -8.67
C PRO A 280 0.37 -9.80 -8.57
N TYR A 281 0.06 -8.63 -9.13
CA TYR A 281 -1.27 -8.02 -9.00
C TYR A 281 -1.85 -7.59 -10.34
N ARG A 282 -3.18 -7.54 -10.38
CA ARG A 282 -3.97 -6.90 -11.44
C ARG A 282 -5.24 -6.32 -10.83
N LEU A 283 -5.39 -4.98 -10.89
CA LEU A 283 -6.50 -4.23 -10.33
C LEU A 283 -7.11 -3.33 -11.41
N ALA A 284 -8.43 -3.24 -11.47
CA ALA A 284 -9.12 -2.36 -12.40
C ALA A 284 -10.25 -1.60 -11.69
N GLY A 285 -10.41 -0.31 -11.97
CA GLY A 285 -11.43 0.51 -11.32
C GLY A 285 -11.54 1.91 -11.90
N ALA A 286 -12.29 2.78 -11.25
CA ALA A 286 -12.45 4.17 -11.61
C ALA A 286 -11.49 5.06 -10.83
N LEU A 287 -10.64 5.82 -11.54
CA LEU A 287 -9.78 6.83 -10.96
C LEU A 287 -10.41 8.20 -11.17
N HIS A 288 -10.63 8.91 -10.08
CA HIS A 288 -11.01 10.32 -10.07
C HIS A 288 -9.89 11.16 -9.50
N ARG A 289 -9.53 12.23 -10.17
CA ARG A 289 -8.58 13.23 -9.69
C ARG A 289 -9.26 14.57 -9.52
N ASP A 290 -9.08 15.17 -8.33
CA ASP A 290 -9.45 16.56 -8.04
C ASP A 290 -8.26 17.23 -7.35
N GLU A 291 -7.52 18.00 -8.11
CA GLU A 291 -6.26 18.67 -7.76
C GLU A 291 -5.22 17.68 -7.17
N ASN A 292 -4.96 17.75 -5.86
CA ASN A 292 -4.03 16.88 -5.16
C ASN A 292 -4.68 15.60 -4.61
N VAL A 293 -6.00 15.45 -4.79
CA VAL A 293 -6.76 14.31 -4.29
C VAL A 293 -7.01 13.31 -5.41
N TRP A 294 -6.58 12.08 -5.19
CA TRP A 294 -6.75 10.95 -6.09
C TRP A 294 -7.65 9.93 -5.42
N THR A 295 -8.73 9.53 -6.07
CA THR A 295 -9.64 8.52 -5.56
C THR A 295 -9.75 7.37 -6.57
N PHE A 296 -9.24 6.20 -6.19
CA PHE A 296 -9.39 4.97 -6.95
C PHE A 296 -10.51 4.17 -6.29
N LYS A 297 -11.68 4.18 -6.91
CA LYS A 297 -12.91 3.60 -6.34
C LYS A 297 -13.47 2.50 -7.21
N ASP A 298 -14.34 1.69 -6.59
CA ASP A 298 -15.03 0.57 -7.24
C ASP A 298 -14.04 -0.34 -7.98
N PHE A 299 -12.81 -0.44 -7.44
CA PHE A 299 -11.84 -1.31 -8.06
C PHE A 299 -12.04 -2.75 -7.58
N ASP A 300 -11.75 -3.65 -8.50
CA ASP A 300 -11.67 -5.08 -8.24
C ASP A 300 -10.47 -5.69 -8.96
N GLY A 301 -10.04 -6.85 -8.51
CA GLY A 301 -8.94 -7.57 -9.12
C GLY A 301 -8.33 -8.62 -8.22
N ARG A 302 -7.04 -8.88 -8.44
CA ARG A 302 -6.28 -9.90 -7.72
C ARG A 302 -4.93 -9.37 -7.26
N VAL A 303 -4.49 -9.92 -6.11
CA VAL A 303 -3.14 -9.78 -5.57
C VAL A 303 -2.72 -11.19 -5.16
N GLY A 304 -1.81 -11.82 -5.92
CA GLY A 304 -1.50 -13.24 -5.79
C GLY A 304 -2.71 -14.13 -6.08
N ALA A 305 -3.02 -15.02 -5.16
CA ALA A 305 -4.19 -15.89 -5.18
C ALA A 305 -5.44 -15.25 -4.55
N SER A 306 -5.28 -14.10 -3.86
CA SER A 306 -6.34 -13.34 -3.21
C SER A 306 -7.07 -12.44 -4.21
N ASP A 307 -8.40 -12.29 -4.05
CA ASP A 307 -9.12 -11.19 -4.67
C ASP A 307 -9.05 -9.94 -3.78
N LEU A 308 -9.10 -8.77 -4.39
CA LEU A 308 -9.08 -7.49 -3.69
C LEU A 308 -10.01 -6.52 -4.37
N ALA A 309 -10.90 -5.88 -3.61
CA ALA A 309 -11.82 -4.86 -4.09
C ALA A 309 -11.93 -3.73 -3.08
N GLY A 310 -12.36 -2.55 -3.53
CA GLY A 310 -12.59 -1.45 -2.60
C GLY A 310 -12.37 -0.08 -3.17
N GLU A 311 -11.93 0.82 -2.29
CA GLU A 311 -11.65 2.22 -2.56
C GLU A 311 -10.35 2.64 -1.86
N VAL A 312 -9.53 3.41 -2.56
CA VAL A 312 -8.34 4.07 -2.01
C VAL A 312 -8.38 5.54 -2.37
N ARG A 313 -8.27 6.41 -1.37
CA ARG A 313 -8.13 7.85 -1.50
C ARG A 313 -6.73 8.28 -1.09
N VAL A 314 -6.07 9.04 -1.93
CA VAL A 314 -4.74 9.61 -1.68
C VAL A 314 -4.84 11.12 -1.76
N ASP A 315 -4.45 11.80 -0.70
CA ASP A 315 -4.30 13.25 -0.64
C ASP A 315 -2.81 13.60 -0.55
N ALA A 316 -2.31 14.30 -1.55
CA ALA A 316 -0.90 14.64 -1.70
C ALA A 316 -0.62 16.15 -1.55
N ALA A 317 -1.53 16.91 -0.89
CA ALA A 317 -1.42 18.37 -0.79
C ALA A 317 -0.20 18.81 0.07
N GLU A 318 -0.17 18.46 1.34
CA GLU A 318 0.92 18.83 2.26
C GLU A 318 1.71 17.60 2.71
N ARG A 319 1.07 16.77 3.50
CA ARG A 319 1.58 15.47 3.94
C ARG A 319 0.77 14.37 3.28
N LEU A 320 1.45 13.40 2.68
CA LEU A 320 0.78 12.29 2.00
C LEU A 320 -0.17 11.58 2.98
N ARG A 321 -1.46 11.54 2.63
CA ARG A 321 -2.47 10.80 3.37
C ARG A 321 -3.12 9.75 2.48
N VAL A 322 -3.21 8.52 2.99
CA VAL A 322 -3.80 7.39 2.27
C VAL A 322 -4.91 6.78 3.11
N ASP A 323 -6.15 6.89 2.63
CA ASP A 323 -7.32 6.27 3.27
C ASP A 323 -7.83 5.14 2.38
N ALA A 324 -7.91 3.92 2.91
CA ALA A 324 -8.26 2.72 2.17
C ALA A 324 -9.39 1.92 2.84
N ARG A 325 -10.39 1.52 2.05
CA ARG A 325 -11.45 0.58 2.44
C ARG A 325 -11.41 -0.62 1.51
N LEU A 326 -10.90 -1.73 2.01
CA LEU A 326 -10.59 -2.90 1.21
C LEU A 326 -11.41 -4.10 1.66
N THR A 327 -11.77 -4.94 0.70
CA THR A 327 -12.49 -6.19 0.95
C THR A 327 -11.95 -7.31 0.07
N SER A 328 -11.95 -8.54 0.60
CA SER A 328 -11.65 -9.76 -0.13
C SER A 328 -12.76 -10.78 0.14
N ARG A 329 -13.25 -11.42 -0.90
CA ARG A 329 -14.13 -12.59 -0.74
C ARG A 329 -13.30 -13.79 -0.34
N ARG A 330 -12.07 -13.91 -0.90
CA ARG A 330 -11.09 -14.94 -0.62
C ARG A 330 -9.72 -14.32 -0.44
N LEU A 331 -9.15 -14.50 0.75
CA LEU A 331 -7.78 -14.17 1.10
C LEU A 331 -6.95 -15.44 1.17
N ASP A 332 -5.84 -15.51 0.47
CA ASP A 332 -4.80 -16.51 0.70
C ASP A 332 -3.79 -15.94 1.69
N ILE A 333 -3.56 -16.62 2.82
CA ILE A 333 -2.70 -16.07 3.89
C ILE A 333 -1.23 -16.00 3.45
N ASP A 334 -0.84 -16.84 2.47
CA ASP A 334 0.51 -16.83 1.93
C ASP A 334 0.83 -15.52 1.19
N ASP A 335 -0.19 -14.86 0.61
CA ASP A 335 -0.04 -13.53 0.00
C ASP A 335 0.29 -12.44 1.04
N LEU A 336 -0.14 -12.61 2.30
CA LEU A 336 0.22 -11.70 3.39
C LEU A 336 1.67 -11.87 3.86
N ALA A 337 2.30 -12.99 3.59
CA ALA A 337 3.69 -13.22 3.96
C ALA A 337 4.62 -12.18 3.31
N ALA A 338 4.35 -11.82 2.05
CA ALA A 338 5.08 -10.76 1.35
C ALA A 338 4.86 -9.39 2.01
N VAL A 339 3.63 -9.09 2.44
CA VAL A 339 3.28 -7.83 3.15
C VAL A 339 3.98 -7.74 4.51
N LEU A 340 4.11 -8.88 5.21
CA LEU A 340 4.81 -8.99 6.50
C LEU A 340 6.32 -9.11 6.36
N GLY A 341 6.86 -9.03 5.12
CA GLY A 341 8.29 -8.98 4.82
C GLY A 341 8.96 -10.33 4.61
N ALA A 342 8.21 -11.42 4.47
CA ALA A 342 8.77 -12.68 3.99
C ALA A 342 9.13 -12.54 2.50
N ARG A 343 10.40 -12.75 2.14
CA ARG A 343 10.83 -12.70 0.73
C ARG A 343 10.38 -13.96 0.01
N THR A 344 9.56 -13.83 -1.01
CA THR A 344 9.38 -14.86 -2.03
C THR A 344 10.70 -15.00 -2.80
N ARG A 345 11.31 -16.18 -2.79
CA ARG A 345 12.45 -16.46 -3.66
C ARG A 345 11.92 -16.78 -5.06
N THR A 346 12.13 -15.88 -5.99
CA THR A 346 12.08 -16.20 -7.42
C THR A 346 13.38 -16.91 -7.76
N ASN A 347 13.33 -18.14 -8.29
CA ASN A 347 14.51 -18.80 -8.82
C ASN A 347 14.93 -18.11 -10.14
N GLU A 348 16.20 -18.29 -10.54
CA GLU A 348 16.82 -17.68 -11.74
C GLU A 348 16.08 -17.99 -13.07
N ALA A 349 15.12 -18.93 -13.05
CA ALA A 349 14.31 -19.33 -14.20
C ALA A 349 12.97 -18.59 -14.32
N GLY A 350 12.64 -17.65 -13.41
CA GLY A 350 11.41 -16.85 -13.48
C GLY A 350 10.11 -17.65 -13.21
N THR A 351 10.22 -18.86 -12.69
CA THR A 351 9.08 -19.68 -12.27
C THR A 351 8.93 -19.54 -10.76
N ASP A 352 7.76 -19.06 -10.32
CA ASP A 352 7.41 -18.98 -8.90
C ASP A 352 7.29 -20.39 -8.35
N THR A 353 8.27 -20.79 -7.54
CA THR A 353 8.12 -21.96 -6.69
C THR A 353 7.47 -21.50 -5.39
N GLU A 354 6.19 -21.83 -5.25
CA GLU A 354 5.42 -21.74 -4.02
C GLU A 354 6.06 -22.63 -2.95
N ALA A 355 6.88 -22.05 -2.11
CA ALA A 355 7.17 -22.59 -0.80
C ALA A 355 7.11 -21.42 0.18
N PRO A 356 6.27 -21.48 1.21
CA PRO A 356 6.37 -20.53 2.31
C PRO A 356 7.78 -20.66 2.86
N VAL A 357 8.60 -19.63 2.72
CA VAL A 357 9.91 -19.62 3.32
C VAL A 357 9.69 -19.40 4.81
N VAL A 358 9.46 -20.48 5.54
CA VAL A 358 9.79 -20.57 6.95
C VAL A 358 11.32 -20.46 7.00
N VAL A 359 11.81 -19.24 7.10
CA VAL A 359 13.25 -18.98 7.17
C VAL A 359 13.73 -19.58 8.47
N GLY A 360 14.34 -20.77 8.41
CA GLY A 360 15.01 -21.39 9.52
C GLY A 360 14.13 -22.04 10.59
N GLY A 361 12.88 -22.45 10.30
CA GLY A 361 12.03 -23.16 11.27
C GLY A 361 11.50 -22.31 12.42
N LYS A 362 11.53 -20.99 12.29
CA LYS A 362 11.00 -20.03 13.27
C LYS A 362 9.52 -19.73 13.01
N LEU A 363 8.76 -19.51 14.11
CA LEU A 363 7.32 -19.14 14.06
C LEU A 363 7.11 -17.65 13.79
N LEU A 364 8.01 -16.79 14.30
CA LEU A 364 7.85 -15.35 14.27
C LEU A 364 8.59 -14.75 13.08
N PRO A 365 7.93 -13.93 12.23
CA PRO A 365 8.58 -13.25 11.11
C PRO A 365 9.70 -12.32 11.57
N ASP A 366 10.88 -12.44 10.96
CA ASP A 366 12.06 -11.63 11.28
C ASP A 366 12.37 -10.56 10.21
N ALA A 367 11.43 -10.31 9.31
CA ALA A 367 11.59 -9.25 8.34
C ALA A 367 11.43 -7.87 8.99
N PRO A 368 12.33 -6.91 8.68
CA PRO A 368 12.28 -5.60 9.29
C PRO A 368 11.01 -4.83 8.89
N LEU A 369 10.35 -4.24 9.87
CA LEU A 369 9.26 -3.31 9.66
C LEU A 369 9.82 -2.05 8.98
N GLN A 370 9.25 -1.64 7.84
CA GLN A 370 9.70 -0.47 7.09
C GLN A 370 9.23 0.83 7.77
N THR A 371 9.78 1.10 8.95
CA THR A 371 9.32 2.19 9.84
C THR A 371 9.57 3.58 9.28
N GLU A 372 10.55 3.75 8.39
CA GLU A 372 10.78 5.04 7.72
C GLU A 372 9.57 5.46 6.89
N ARG A 373 8.91 4.51 6.22
CA ARG A 373 7.71 4.78 5.44
C ARG A 373 6.53 5.22 6.30
N LEU A 374 6.42 4.70 7.52
CA LEU A 374 5.37 5.11 8.46
C LEU A 374 5.53 6.56 8.94
N ARG A 375 6.74 7.14 8.85
CA ARG A 375 7.01 8.54 9.24
C ARG A 375 6.64 9.54 8.15
N THR A 376 6.60 9.12 6.89
CA THR A 376 6.44 10.02 5.74
C THR A 376 5.00 10.23 5.32
N MET A 377 4.06 9.44 5.85
CA MET A 377 2.66 9.48 5.48
C MET A 377 1.74 9.30 6.68
N ASP A 378 0.49 9.72 6.53
CA ASP A 378 -0.62 9.41 7.41
C ASP A 378 -1.68 8.60 6.67
N GLY A 379 -2.65 8.01 7.37
CA GLY A 379 -3.73 7.32 6.69
C GLY A 379 -4.56 6.40 7.56
N SER A 380 -5.57 5.82 6.94
CA SER A 380 -6.46 4.84 7.56
C SER A 380 -6.68 3.65 6.64
N LEU A 381 -6.84 2.47 7.22
CA LEU A 381 -7.17 1.25 6.50
C LEU A 381 -8.29 0.51 7.22
N THR A 382 -9.31 0.14 6.47
CA THR A 382 -10.25 -0.89 6.90
C THR A 382 -10.18 -2.04 5.90
N TYR A 383 -9.88 -3.24 6.39
CA TYR A 383 -9.80 -4.44 5.56
C TYR A 383 -10.67 -5.56 6.12
N ARG A 384 -11.42 -6.23 5.25
CA ARG A 384 -12.25 -7.39 5.60
C ARG A 384 -12.08 -8.50 4.59
N ALA A 385 -11.78 -9.70 5.08
CA ALA A 385 -11.79 -10.91 4.26
C ALA A 385 -12.91 -11.86 4.74
N ALA A 386 -13.77 -12.28 3.81
CA ALA A 386 -14.91 -13.14 4.12
C ALA A 386 -14.55 -14.62 4.22
N THR A 387 -13.53 -15.06 3.48
CA THR A 387 -13.01 -16.41 3.49
C THR A 387 -11.50 -16.37 3.46
N VAL A 388 -10.84 -17.18 4.26
CA VAL A 388 -9.37 -17.23 4.32
C VAL A 388 -8.91 -18.64 3.99
N LYS A 389 -7.99 -18.76 3.04
CA LYS A 389 -7.24 -19.99 2.79
C LYS A 389 -5.95 -19.90 3.60
N ALA A 390 -5.79 -20.79 4.56
CA ALA A 390 -4.59 -20.96 5.36
C ALA A 390 -4.30 -22.47 5.45
N ASN A 391 -3.10 -22.91 5.08
CA ASN A 391 -2.81 -24.35 4.92
C ASN A 391 -2.94 -25.10 6.24
N ASP A 392 -2.53 -24.51 7.38
CA ASP A 392 -2.49 -25.15 8.69
C ASP A 392 -3.39 -24.47 9.74
N LEU A 393 -4.10 -23.40 9.38
CA LEU A 393 -4.97 -22.65 10.29
C LEU A 393 -6.39 -22.57 9.75
N ASP A 394 -7.35 -22.91 10.60
CA ASP A 394 -8.78 -22.92 10.26
C ASP A 394 -9.39 -21.51 10.38
N VAL A 395 -8.83 -20.54 9.66
CA VAL A 395 -9.30 -19.15 9.67
C VAL A 395 -10.46 -18.99 8.68
N ARG A 396 -11.58 -18.41 9.13
CA ARG A 396 -12.75 -18.12 8.29
C ARG A 396 -12.79 -16.69 7.80
N ALA A 397 -12.55 -15.75 8.68
CA ALA A 397 -12.66 -14.34 8.36
C ALA A 397 -11.58 -13.52 9.05
N VAL A 398 -11.21 -12.42 8.43
CA VAL A 398 -10.29 -11.40 8.98
C VAL A 398 -10.97 -10.05 8.93
N ASN A 399 -10.84 -9.28 10.02
CA ASN A 399 -11.21 -7.88 10.07
C ASN A 399 -10.06 -7.08 10.69
N LEU A 400 -9.57 -6.09 9.95
CA LEU A 400 -8.43 -5.27 10.34
C LEU A 400 -8.76 -3.79 10.16
N GLY A 401 -8.61 -3.02 11.24
CA GLY A 401 -8.59 -1.57 11.24
C GLY A 401 -7.18 -1.06 11.50
N ALA A 402 -6.75 -0.04 10.78
CA ALA A 402 -5.48 0.62 11.02
C ALA A 402 -5.64 2.14 10.89
N ASP A 403 -4.99 2.87 11.77
CA ASP A 403 -4.85 4.33 11.73
C ASP A 403 -3.39 4.69 11.93
N LEU A 404 -2.84 5.43 10.96
CA LEU A 404 -1.45 5.90 10.96
C LEU A 404 -1.46 7.42 11.04
N LYS A 405 -0.86 7.94 12.09
CA LYS A 405 -0.70 9.38 12.28
C LYS A 405 0.66 9.69 12.92
N ASP A 406 1.41 10.60 12.30
CA ASP A 406 2.70 11.09 12.81
C ASP A 406 3.69 9.97 13.19
N GLY A 407 3.73 8.89 12.39
CA GLY A 407 4.60 7.74 12.63
C GLY A 407 4.11 6.79 13.73
N ILE A 408 2.88 6.96 14.22
CA ILE A 408 2.23 6.05 15.16
C ILE A 408 1.13 5.28 14.43
N LEU A 409 1.32 3.97 14.31
CA LEU A 409 0.34 3.06 13.73
C LEU A 409 -0.46 2.38 14.85
N ASN A 410 -1.77 2.59 14.85
CA ASN A 410 -2.72 1.88 15.69
C ASN A 410 -3.47 0.85 14.84
N LEU A 411 -3.47 -0.39 15.26
CA LEU A 411 -4.25 -1.47 14.66
C LEU A 411 -5.42 -1.79 15.60
N ASP A 412 -6.64 -1.43 15.20
CA ASP A 412 -7.86 -1.64 15.97
C ASP A 412 -9.10 -1.60 15.05
N PRO A 413 -9.87 -2.68 14.94
CA PRO A 413 -9.62 -4.00 15.52
C PRO A 413 -8.60 -4.81 14.72
N VAL A 414 -7.98 -5.81 15.37
CA VAL A 414 -7.34 -6.96 14.72
C VAL A 414 -8.15 -8.20 15.11
N SER A 415 -8.89 -8.76 14.16
CA SER A 415 -9.82 -9.86 14.44
C SER A 415 -9.66 -10.99 13.43
N PHE A 416 -9.54 -12.22 13.95
CA PHE A 416 -9.54 -13.46 13.18
C PHE A 416 -10.64 -14.36 13.71
N SER A 417 -11.58 -14.71 12.85
CA SER A 417 -12.59 -15.72 13.17
C SER A 417 -12.16 -17.08 12.67
N PHE A 418 -12.21 -18.09 13.51
CA PHE A 418 -11.93 -19.49 13.16
C PHE A 418 -13.23 -20.26 12.95
N ASN A 419 -13.19 -21.53 12.53
CA ASN A 419 -14.38 -22.38 12.52
C ASN A 419 -14.99 -22.50 13.90
N ARG A 420 -14.14 -22.56 14.92
CA ARG A 420 -14.53 -22.50 16.34
C ARG A 420 -13.56 -21.57 17.06
N GLY A 421 -14.11 -20.53 17.68
CA GLY A 421 -13.34 -19.53 18.41
C GLY A 421 -12.94 -18.31 17.57
N GLU A 422 -12.36 -17.35 18.25
CA GLU A 422 -11.93 -16.07 17.67
C GLU A 422 -10.67 -15.55 18.37
N LEU A 423 -9.85 -14.81 17.63
CA LEU A 423 -8.75 -14.02 18.15
C LEU A 423 -9.08 -12.54 17.89
N ASN A 424 -9.17 -11.76 18.94
CA ASN A 424 -9.43 -10.32 18.88
C ASN A 424 -8.33 -9.56 19.62
N GLY A 425 -7.97 -8.39 19.13
CA GLY A 425 -6.99 -7.57 19.84
C GLY A 425 -6.70 -6.26 19.17
N THR A 426 -5.70 -5.60 19.73
CA THR A 426 -5.17 -4.32 19.27
C THR A 426 -3.64 -4.38 19.25
N ALA A 427 -3.04 -3.59 18.36
CA ALA A 427 -1.61 -3.37 18.37
C ALA A 427 -1.31 -1.88 18.11
N ARG A 428 -0.29 -1.35 18.79
CA ARG A 428 0.20 0.00 18.60
C ARG A 428 1.70 -0.04 18.33
N ILE A 429 2.13 0.59 17.24
CA ILE A 429 3.52 0.67 16.83
C ILE A 429 3.91 2.14 16.75
N ASN A 430 4.81 2.56 17.63
CA ASN A 430 5.39 3.89 17.59
C ASN A 430 6.73 3.85 16.83
N ALA A 431 6.71 4.29 15.59
CA ALA A 431 7.84 4.32 14.67
C ALA A 431 8.53 5.70 14.60
N THR A 432 8.29 6.61 15.54
CA THR A 432 8.92 7.95 15.56
C THR A 432 10.43 7.90 15.76
N ARG A 433 10.97 6.78 16.24
CA ARG A 433 12.41 6.50 16.42
C ARG A 433 12.83 5.33 15.53
N ASP A 434 14.13 5.18 15.30
CA ASP A 434 14.68 4.14 14.42
C ASP A 434 14.35 2.73 14.91
N LEU A 435 14.37 2.50 16.22
CA LEU A 435 13.90 1.26 16.82
C LEU A 435 12.46 1.47 17.33
N PRO A 436 11.43 0.94 16.63
CA PRO A 436 10.05 1.14 17.00
C PRO A 436 9.71 0.50 18.35
N TYR A 437 8.79 1.15 19.07
CA TYR A 437 8.19 0.61 20.29
C TYR A 437 6.79 0.11 19.98
N SER A 438 6.56 -1.17 20.29
CA SER A 438 5.27 -1.83 20.00
C SER A 438 4.59 -2.29 21.29
N GLN A 439 3.25 -2.25 21.28
CA GLN A 439 2.37 -2.75 22.34
C GLN A 439 1.29 -3.59 21.66
N VAL A 440 0.99 -4.76 22.24
CA VAL A 440 -0.08 -5.65 21.75
C VAL A 440 -0.94 -6.15 22.93
N ASP A 441 -2.24 -6.26 22.70
CA ASP A 441 -3.18 -6.92 23.61
C ASP A 441 -4.12 -7.81 22.77
N PHE A 442 -3.85 -9.11 22.74
CA PHE A 442 -4.64 -10.11 22.02
C PHE A 442 -5.36 -11.03 22.97
N ARG A 443 -6.58 -11.41 22.61
CA ARG A 443 -7.43 -12.36 23.33
C ARG A 443 -7.90 -13.43 22.37
N LEU A 444 -7.62 -14.68 22.73
CA LEU A 444 -8.12 -15.88 22.07
C LEU A 444 -9.32 -16.40 22.85
N ALA A 445 -10.43 -16.65 22.19
CA ALA A 445 -11.65 -17.15 22.82
C ALA A 445 -12.17 -18.41 22.11
N GLY A 446 -12.30 -19.49 22.85
CA GLY A 446 -12.96 -20.70 22.41
C GLY A 446 -12.27 -21.51 21.32
N TYR A 447 -10.97 -21.32 21.10
CA TYR A 447 -10.19 -22.06 20.09
C TYR A 447 -10.00 -23.52 20.49
N PRO A 448 -10.24 -24.51 19.59
CA PRO A 448 -10.15 -25.92 19.94
C PRO A 448 -8.70 -26.36 20.14
N LEU A 449 -8.39 -27.03 21.26
CA LEU A 449 -7.05 -27.56 21.56
C LEU A 449 -6.58 -28.59 20.54
N GLU A 450 -7.48 -29.39 20.00
CA GLU A 450 -7.19 -30.40 18.98
C GLU A 450 -6.66 -29.78 17.67
N SER A 451 -6.88 -28.50 17.45
CA SER A 451 -6.28 -27.78 16.32
C SER A 451 -4.85 -27.30 16.61
N ILE A 452 -4.49 -27.11 17.88
CA ILE A 452 -3.12 -26.76 18.30
C ILE A 452 -2.25 -28.02 18.34
N ILE A 453 -2.81 -29.13 18.85
CA ILE A 453 -2.11 -30.40 19.04
C ILE A 453 -2.87 -31.48 18.24
N PRO A 454 -2.62 -31.60 16.94
CA PRO A 454 -3.35 -32.54 16.10
C PRO A 454 -3.03 -33.97 16.44
N ALA A 455 -3.96 -34.87 16.15
CA ALA A 455 -3.74 -36.31 16.28
C ALA A 455 -2.70 -36.77 15.23
N ARG A 456 -1.66 -37.46 15.66
CA ARG A 456 -0.74 -38.15 14.74
C ARG A 456 -1.32 -39.51 14.30
N ASN A 457 -1.95 -40.24 15.22
CA ASN A 457 -2.64 -41.52 14.95
C ASN A 457 -3.84 -41.65 15.91
N GLY A 458 -5.05 -41.83 15.41
CA GLY A 458 -6.26 -42.00 16.22
C GLY A 458 -6.85 -40.71 16.76
N SER A 459 -7.41 -40.71 17.99
CA SER A 459 -8.04 -39.55 18.63
C SER A 459 -7.00 -38.52 19.07
N PRO A 460 -7.31 -37.20 19.05
CA PRO A 460 -6.40 -36.16 19.51
C PRO A 460 -6.03 -36.38 20.98
N PRO A 461 -4.77 -36.05 21.38
CA PRO A 461 -4.30 -36.25 22.75
C PRO A 461 -5.03 -35.38 23.77
N LEU A 462 -5.46 -34.20 23.35
CA LEU A 462 -6.16 -33.20 24.15
C LEU A 462 -7.33 -32.63 23.34
N THR A 463 -8.48 -32.44 23.98
CA THR A 463 -9.63 -31.73 23.43
C THR A 463 -10.16 -30.75 24.45
N GLY A 464 -10.73 -29.64 23.97
CA GLY A 464 -11.27 -28.61 24.83
C GLY A 464 -11.25 -27.25 24.17
N ARG A 465 -11.79 -26.25 24.83
CA ARG A 465 -11.79 -24.86 24.35
C ARG A 465 -10.74 -24.04 25.07
N ALA A 466 -9.78 -23.55 24.34
CA ALA A 466 -8.74 -22.68 24.87
C ALA A 466 -9.21 -21.22 24.92
N LEU A 467 -8.88 -20.55 25.99
CA LEU A 467 -8.93 -19.10 26.16
C LEU A 467 -7.48 -18.62 26.34
N GLY A 468 -7.09 -17.55 25.66
CA GLY A 468 -5.73 -17.04 25.76
C GLY A 468 -5.71 -15.53 25.88
N ARG A 469 -4.64 -14.99 26.45
CA ARG A 469 -4.34 -13.57 26.43
C ARG A 469 -2.84 -13.36 26.28
N ALA A 470 -2.49 -12.41 25.42
CA ALA A 470 -1.13 -11.95 25.25
C ALA A 470 -1.10 -10.43 25.39
N ARG A 471 -0.45 -9.93 26.42
CA ARG A 471 -0.16 -8.50 26.60
C ARG A 471 1.34 -8.33 26.61
N LEU A 472 1.88 -7.77 25.55
CA LEU A 472 3.31 -7.58 25.40
C LEU A 472 3.62 -6.16 24.96
N GLU A 473 4.71 -5.62 25.44
CA GLU A 473 5.26 -4.36 25.00
C GLU A 473 6.78 -4.44 24.93
N GLY A 474 7.39 -3.76 23.96
CA GLY A 474 8.84 -3.82 23.76
C GLY A 474 9.32 -3.07 22.54
N ARG A 475 10.61 -3.15 22.29
CA ARG A 475 11.25 -2.55 21.11
C ARG A 475 11.74 -3.66 20.19
N GLY A 476 11.61 -3.44 18.87
CA GLY A 476 12.10 -4.40 17.88
C GLY A 476 11.87 -3.91 16.47
N ALA A 477 12.86 -4.16 15.60
CA ALA A 477 12.76 -3.83 14.19
C ALA A 477 11.93 -4.85 13.39
N SER A 478 11.64 -6.02 13.96
CA SER A 478 10.80 -7.08 13.40
C SER A 478 9.86 -7.63 14.48
N ILE A 479 8.88 -8.45 14.09
CA ILE A 479 8.01 -9.15 15.06
C ILE A 479 8.83 -10.07 15.95
N HIS A 480 9.80 -10.79 15.39
CA HIS A 480 10.73 -11.64 16.11
C HIS A 480 11.56 -10.84 17.13
N ASN A 481 12.19 -9.75 16.71
CA ASN A 481 12.97 -8.89 17.59
C ASN A 481 12.13 -8.22 18.68
N PHE A 482 10.91 -7.81 18.35
CA PHE A 482 9.94 -7.30 19.33
C PHE A 482 9.64 -8.36 20.41
N ALA A 483 9.31 -9.58 20.00
CA ALA A 483 9.00 -10.67 20.92
C ALA A 483 10.19 -11.00 21.84
N GLY A 484 11.41 -11.10 21.28
CA GLY A 484 12.63 -11.36 22.02
C GLY A 484 13.06 -10.26 23.01
N ALA A 485 12.56 -9.02 22.84
CA ALA A 485 12.82 -7.90 23.74
C ALA A 485 11.60 -7.49 24.58
N SER A 486 10.49 -8.23 24.47
CA SER A 486 9.21 -7.86 25.08
C SER A 486 9.19 -8.10 26.59
N LYS A 487 8.30 -7.35 27.26
CA LYS A 487 7.84 -7.58 28.63
C LYS A 487 6.32 -7.62 28.67
N GLY A 488 5.76 -8.29 29.69
CA GLY A 488 4.32 -8.37 29.85
C GLY A 488 3.83 -9.70 30.39
N SER A 489 2.73 -10.23 29.86
CA SER A 489 2.14 -11.49 30.29
C SER A 489 1.57 -12.28 29.12
N LEU A 490 1.66 -13.60 29.25
CA LEU A 490 1.00 -14.58 28.38
C LEU A 490 0.19 -15.52 29.24
N SER A 491 -1.07 -15.75 28.91
CA SER A 491 -1.89 -16.75 29.58
C SER A 491 -2.65 -17.64 28.60
N LEU A 492 -2.79 -18.92 28.96
CA LEU A 492 -3.61 -19.91 28.26
C LEU A 492 -4.42 -20.67 29.29
N ILE A 493 -5.71 -20.73 29.08
CA ILE A 493 -6.68 -21.33 30.01
C ILE A 493 -7.55 -22.31 29.23
N VAL A 494 -7.75 -23.52 29.78
CA VAL A 494 -8.70 -24.49 29.31
C VAL A 494 -9.65 -24.77 30.48
N PRO A 495 -10.87 -24.18 30.52
CA PRO A 495 -11.78 -24.32 31.63
C PRO A 495 -12.30 -25.74 31.85
N ASN A 496 -12.39 -26.51 30.77
CA ASN A 496 -12.79 -27.92 30.76
C ASN A 496 -12.33 -28.58 29.46
N GLY A 497 -12.20 -29.90 29.48
CA GLY A 497 -11.77 -30.64 28.30
C GLY A 497 -11.62 -32.12 28.57
N GLN A 498 -10.99 -32.84 27.62
CA GLN A 498 -10.65 -34.25 27.78
C GLN A 498 -9.20 -34.47 27.37
N MET A 499 -8.54 -35.38 28.04
CA MET A 499 -7.22 -35.86 27.77
C MET A 499 -7.26 -37.38 27.60
N ARG A 500 -6.53 -37.92 26.62
CA ARG A 500 -6.39 -39.39 26.56
C ARG A 500 -5.79 -39.91 27.87
N SER A 501 -6.40 -40.96 28.42
CA SER A 501 -6.00 -41.54 29.71
C SER A 501 -4.52 -41.95 29.73
N ALA A 502 -3.97 -42.39 28.59
CA ALA A 502 -2.57 -42.70 28.47
C ALA A 502 -1.66 -41.50 28.79
N PHE A 503 -2.01 -40.28 28.36
CA PHE A 503 -1.28 -39.07 28.66
C PHE A 503 -1.49 -38.61 30.11
N ALA A 504 -2.73 -38.77 30.63
CA ALA A 504 -2.99 -38.49 32.03
C ALA A 504 -2.20 -39.41 32.97
N GLU A 505 -2.06 -40.70 32.61
CA GLU A 505 -1.22 -41.64 33.33
C GLU A 505 0.26 -41.28 33.26
N LEU A 506 0.73 -40.84 32.08
CA LEU A 506 2.12 -40.34 31.93
C LEU A 506 2.35 -39.11 32.80
N LEU A 507 1.42 -38.14 32.79
CA LEU A 507 1.48 -36.96 33.69
C LEU A 507 1.46 -37.33 35.15
N GLY A 508 0.65 -38.34 35.56
CA GLY A 508 0.62 -38.89 36.92
C GLY A 508 1.79 -39.83 37.22
N ILE A 509 2.74 -39.95 36.30
CA ILE A 509 3.98 -40.67 36.46
C ILE A 509 3.77 -42.19 36.64
N ASN A 510 2.74 -42.71 36.03
CA ASN A 510 2.60 -44.13 35.82
C ASN A 510 3.11 -44.47 34.38
N ALA A 511 4.43 -44.33 34.18
CA ALA A 511 5.04 -44.48 32.86
C ALA A 511 4.75 -45.89 32.26
N SER A 512 4.70 -46.92 33.09
CA SER A 512 4.40 -48.29 32.66
C SER A 512 2.96 -48.44 32.21
N ALA A 513 1.97 -47.96 32.96
CA ALA A 513 0.57 -48.03 32.58
C ALA A 513 0.24 -47.08 31.41
N GLY A 514 0.80 -45.88 31.38
CA GLY A 514 0.66 -44.97 30.26
C GLY A 514 1.20 -45.52 28.95
N LEU A 515 2.43 -46.10 28.99
CA LEU A 515 3.05 -46.76 27.84
C LEU A 515 2.24 -47.98 27.41
N LEU A 516 1.81 -48.83 28.35
CA LEU A 516 1.00 -50.00 28.06
C LEU A 516 -0.33 -49.64 27.39
N LYS A 517 -1.01 -48.57 27.85
CA LYS A 517 -2.22 -48.02 27.25
C LYS A 517 -1.97 -47.49 25.82
N LEU A 518 -0.83 -46.80 25.59
CA LEU A 518 -0.43 -46.37 24.26
C LEU A 518 -0.17 -47.55 23.32
N LEU A 519 0.55 -48.57 23.78
CA LEU A 519 0.85 -49.78 22.99
C LEU A 519 -0.39 -50.61 22.70
N ARG A 520 -1.37 -50.63 23.58
CA ARG A 520 -2.66 -51.32 23.37
C ARG A 520 -3.66 -50.49 22.56
N GLY A 521 -3.30 -49.25 22.17
CA GLY A 521 -4.20 -48.35 21.44
C GLY A 521 -5.42 -47.90 22.23
N ASP A 522 -5.34 -47.86 23.57
CA ASP A 522 -6.42 -47.44 24.46
C ASP A 522 -6.84 -45.99 24.17
N GLN A 523 -8.11 -45.80 23.80
CA GLN A 523 -8.68 -44.49 23.48
C GLN A 523 -9.50 -43.89 24.66
N SER A 524 -9.45 -44.50 25.84
CA SER A 524 -10.13 -43.96 27.03
C SER A 524 -9.64 -42.55 27.35
N THR A 525 -10.51 -41.72 27.90
CA THR A 525 -10.23 -40.31 28.21
C THR A 525 -10.38 -40.04 29.72
N ALA A 526 -9.54 -39.15 30.23
CA ALA A 526 -9.66 -38.49 31.52
C ALA A 526 -10.24 -37.08 31.34
N GLN A 527 -11.07 -36.64 32.27
CA GLN A 527 -11.66 -35.30 32.22
C GLN A 527 -10.67 -34.26 32.72
N ILE A 528 -10.43 -33.22 31.93
CA ILE A 528 -9.71 -32.02 32.37
C ILE A 528 -10.71 -31.13 33.07
N ARG A 529 -10.48 -30.86 34.35
CA ARG A 529 -11.27 -29.94 35.17
C ARG A 529 -10.89 -28.50 34.90
N CYS A 530 -9.57 -28.22 34.81
CA CYS A 530 -8.99 -27.02 34.23
C CYS A 530 -7.51 -27.24 33.89
N ALA A 531 -7.02 -26.47 32.91
CA ALA A 531 -5.63 -26.27 32.70
C ALA A 531 -5.34 -24.77 32.60
N VAL A 532 -4.30 -24.29 33.30
CA VAL A 532 -3.92 -22.88 33.37
C VAL A 532 -2.40 -22.78 33.20
N ALA A 533 -2.00 -22.02 32.21
CA ALA A 533 -0.60 -21.62 31.98
C ALA A 533 -0.52 -20.10 31.98
N ASP A 534 0.11 -19.51 32.99
CA ASP A 534 0.30 -18.07 33.15
C ASP A 534 1.80 -17.78 33.27
N PHE A 535 2.29 -16.88 32.41
CA PHE A 535 3.69 -16.53 32.28
C PHE A 535 3.91 -15.03 32.48
N ASP A 536 4.95 -14.68 33.22
CA ASP A 536 5.51 -13.32 33.27
C ASP A 536 6.64 -13.22 32.22
N VAL A 537 6.54 -12.20 31.35
CA VAL A 537 7.51 -12.01 30.29
C VAL A 537 8.45 -10.86 30.65
N ARG A 538 9.76 -11.10 30.60
CA ARG A 538 10.80 -10.09 30.81
C ARG A 538 11.94 -10.32 29.81
N ALA A 539 12.25 -9.28 29.01
CA ALA A 539 13.26 -9.37 27.97
C ALA A 539 13.12 -10.63 27.10
N GLY A 540 11.89 -10.93 26.66
CA GLY A 540 11.56 -12.08 25.81
C GLY A 540 11.50 -13.43 26.54
N ALA A 541 11.94 -13.53 27.77
CA ALA A 541 11.84 -14.75 28.58
C ALA A 541 10.50 -14.79 29.33
N ALA A 542 9.61 -15.68 28.92
CA ALA A 542 8.31 -15.94 29.57
C ALA A 542 8.48 -17.02 30.63
N THR A 543 8.54 -16.62 31.91
CA THR A 543 8.71 -17.52 33.05
C THR A 543 7.34 -17.92 33.61
N ALA A 544 7.11 -19.21 33.84
CA ALA A 544 5.87 -19.72 34.40
C ALA A 544 5.64 -19.21 35.83
N LYS A 545 4.53 -18.48 36.03
CA LYS A 545 3.97 -18.14 37.34
C LYS A 545 3.03 -19.24 37.84
N THR A 546 2.26 -19.76 36.92
CA THR A 546 1.29 -20.82 37.17
C THR A 546 1.28 -21.73 35.96
N LEU A 547 1.56 -22.99 36.16
CA LEU A 547 1.39 -24.03 35.16
C LEU A 547 0.74 -25.22 35.86
N VAL A 548 -0.57 -25.38 35.66
CA VAL A 548 -1.38 -26.40 36.34
C VAL A 548 -2.28 -27.09 35.34
N ILE A 549 -2.32 -28.41 35.39
CA ILE A 549 -3.28 -29.25 34.67
C ILE A 549 -3.99 -30.12 35.70
N ASP A 550 -5.23 -29.85 35.91
CA ASP A 550 -6.07 -30.60 36.88
C ASP A 550 -7.06 -31.50 36.12
N THR A 551 -6.99 -32.80 36.38
CA THR A 551 -7.88 -33.80 35.84
C THR A 551 -8.59 -34.58 36.94
N ASP A 552 -9.51 -35.47 36.58
CA ASP A 552 -10.20 -36.39 37.51
C ASP A 552 -9.26 -37.49 38.08
N VAL A 553 -8.03 -37.63 37.55
CA VAL A 553 -7.09 -38.68 37.97
C VAL A 553 -5.72 -38.14 38.42
N VAL A 554 -5.34 -36.93 38.01
CA VAL A 554 -3.99 -36.34 38.21
C VAL A 554 -4.09 -34.86 38.41
N LEU A 555 -3.33 -34.32 39.34
CA LEU A 555 -2.96 -32.92 39.45
C LEU A 555 -1.49 -32.78 38.98
N ALA A 556 -1.26 -32.06 37.90
CA ALA A 556 0.09 -31.78 37.39
C ALA A 556 0.41 -30.28 37.56
N GLN A 557 1.59 -30.00 38.10
CA GLN A 557 2.11 -28.66 38.30
C GLN A 557 3.44 -28.53 37.55
N GLY A 558 3.69 -27.37 36.94
CA GLY A 558 4.88 -27.18 36.14
C GLY A 558 5.62 -25.89 36.46
N THR A 559 6.87 -25.89 36.10
CA THR A 559 7.80 -24.75 36.14
C THR A 559 8.59 -24.66 34.85
N GLY A 560 9.25 -23.53 34.63
CA GLY A 560 10.14 -23.35 33.47
C GLY A 560 9.88 -22.07 32.73
N SER A 561 10.40 -22.00 31.52
CA SER A 561 10.32 -20.79 30.71
C SER A 561 10.21 -21.08 29.21
N ILE A 562 9.73 -20.07 28.49
CA ILE A 562 9.70 -19.99 27.03
C ILE A 562 10.55 -18.78 26.64
N ASP A 563 11.52 -18.96 25.80
CA ASP A 563 12.32 -17.88 25.19
C ASP A 563 11.67 -17.50 23.84
N LEU A 564 11.08 -16.31 23.79
CA LEU A 564 10.40 -15.80 22.60
C LEU A 564 11.38 -15.35 21.51
N GLY A 565 12.62 -15.00 21.90
CA GLY A 565 13.66 -14.61 20.97
C GLY A 565 14.35 -15.80 20.33
N ALA A 566 14.69 -16.83 21.13
CA ALA A 566 15.22 -18.09 20.60
C ALA A 566 14.14 -19.02 20.06
N GLU A 567 12.85 -18.73 20.34
CA GLU A 567 11.70 -19.58 20.03
C GLU A 567 11.83 -21.00 20.58
N THR A 568 12.30 -21.10 21.81
CA THR A 568 12.52 -22.35 22.50
C THR A 568 11.74 -22.40 23.82
N LEU A 569 11.48 -23.60 24.28
CA LEU A 569 10.86 -23.83 25.57
C LEU A 569 11.64 -24.83 26.39
N ASN A 570 11.57 -24.66 27.72
CA ASN A 570 12.13 -25.58 28.70
C ASN A 570 11.16 -25.62 29.90
N LEU A 571 10.29 -26.61 29.88
CA LEU A 571 9.26 -26.80 30.92
C LEU A 571 9.51 -28.13 31.62
N ARG A 572 9.29 -28.15 32.93
CA ARG A 572 9.29 -29.32 33.78
C ARG A 572 7.91 -29.43 34.43
N ILE A 573 7.29 -30.59 34.33
CA ILE A 573 5.96 -30.88 34.84
C ILE A 573 6.03 -32.05 35.81
N ASP A 574 5.63 -31.81 37.03
CA ASP A 574 5.54 -32.78 38.09
C ASP A 574 4.07 -33.14 38.34
N GLY A 575 3.73 -34.42 38.34
CA GLY A 575 2.36 -34.89 38.52
C GLY A 575 2.14 -35.63 39.84
N GLU A 576 0.96 -35.47 40.39
CA GLU A 576 0.52 -36.16 41.58
C GLU A 576 -0.79 -36.89 41.31
N SER A 577 -0.86 -38.17 41.69
CA SER A 577 -2.07 -38.95 41.48
C SER A 577 -3.17 -38.62 42.51
N LYS A 578 -4.42 -38.59 42.04
CA LYS A 578 -5.62 -38.49 42.89
C LYS A 578 -6.17 -39.85 43.26
N LYS A 579 -5.64 -40.95 42.71
CA LYS A 579 -6.08 -42.32 42.97
C LYS A 579 -4.94 -43.16 43.50
N PRO A 580 -5.18 -44.04 44.48
CA PRO A 580 -4.14 -44.93 45.01
C PRO A 580 -3.54 -45.82 43.93
N ARG A 581 -2.19 -46.00 43.97
CA ARG A 581 -1.44 -46.83 43.01
C ARG A 581 -0.37 -47.65 43.73
N LEU A 582 -0.28 -48.89 43.34
CA LEU A 582 0.68 -49.84 43.95
C LEU A 582 2.13 -49.65 43.43
N LEU A 583 2.25 -49.08 42.21
CA LEU A 583 3.56 -48.83 41.59
C LEU A 583 3.57 -47.45 40.93
N ARG A 584 4.42 -46.56 41.46
CA ARG A 584 4.71 -45.23 40.91
C ARG A 584 6.18 -45.07 40.65
N VAL A 585 6.56 -44.73 39.41
CA VAL A 585 7.87 -44.24 39.08
C VAL A 585 7.81 -42.71 39.07
N TRP A 586 8.48 -42.06 40.01
CA TRP A 586 8.43 -40.60 40.13
C TRP A 586 9.46 -39.98 39.22
N ALA A 587 9.02 -39.55 38.05
CA ALA A 587 9.90 -38.92 37.07
C ALA A 587 9.18 -37.73 36.42
N PRO A 588 9.66 -36.51 36.65
CA PRO A 588 9.12 -35.32 36.03
C PRO A 588 9.15 -35.42 34.49
N ILE A 589 8.10 -34.92 33.83
CA ILE A 589 8.08 -34.76 32.38
C ILE A 589 8.79 -33.46 32.03
N THR A 590 9.70 -33.55 31.08
CA THR A 590 10.37 -32.38 30.51
C THR A 590 9.84 -32.13 29.09
N VAL A 591 9.55 -30.85 28.78
CA VAL A 591 9.20 -30.41 27.42
C VAL A 591 10.21 -29.35 27.00
N GLN A 592 11.05 -29.67 26.04
CA GLN A 592 12.21 -28.86 25.69
C GLN A 592 12.40 -28.74 24.15
N GLY A 593 13.07 -27.70 23.72
CA GLY A 593 13.45 -27.50 22.31
C GLY A 593 12.69 -26.40 21.61
N ALA A 594 12.70 -26.42 20.28
CA ALA A 594 12.05 -25.40 19.49
C ALA A 594 10.52 -25.44 19.65
N LEU A 595 9.86 -24.27 19.63
CA LEU A 595 8.40 -24.14 19.70
C LEU A 595 7.69 -24.87 18.55
N THR A 596 8.34 -24.97 17.39
CA THR A 596 7.84 -25.68 16.22
C THR A 596 7.96 -27.20 16.32
N ALA A 597 8.88 -27.71 17.15
CA ALA A 597 9.18 -29.13 17.30
C ALA A 597 9.62 -29.46 18.75
N PRO A 598 8.71 -29.31 19.75
CA PRO A 598 9.04 -29.61 21.14
C PRO A 598 9.29 -31.09 21.33
N ARG A 599 10.28 -31.41 22.14
CA ARG A 599 10.64 -32.76 22.55
C ARG A 599 10.11 -33.03 23.95
N VAL A 600 9.28 -34.06 24.07
CA VAL A 600 8.80 -34.53 25.38
C VAL A 600 9.71 -35.64 25.86
N GLY A 601 10.24 -35.51 27.04
CA GLY A 601 11.14 -36.46 27.68
C GLY A 601 10.74 -36.72 29.13
N VAL A 602 11.47 -37.65 29.78
CA VAL A 602 11.34 -37.97 31.21
C VAL A 602 12.68 -37.73 31.87
N ASP A 603 12.67 -37.08 33.02
CA ASP A 603 13.89 -36.84 33.80
C ASP A 603 14.38 -38.15 34.49
N ILE A 604 15.31 -38.83 33.82
CA ILE A 604 15.83 -40.14 34.26
C ILE A 604 16.63 -40.01 35.58
N GLY A 605 17.19 -38.85 35.90
CA GLY A 605 17.92 -38.63 37.15
C GLY A 605 17.03 -38.76 38.39
N ALA A 606 15.77 -38.34 38.31
CA ALA A 606 14.79 -38.53 39.38
C ALA A 606 14.42 -40.01 39.60
N VAL A 607 14.38 -40.79 38.52
CA VAL A 607 14.14 -42.26 38.60
C VAL A 607 15.27 -42.99 39.27
N ALA A 608 16.52 -42.65 38.99
CA ALA A 608 17.70 -43.22 39.66
C ALA A 608 17.70 -42.93 41.15
N GLY A 609 17.31 -41.72 41.60
CA GLY A 609 17.15 -41.38 43.00
C GLY A 609 16.10 -42.23 43.72
N GLN A 610 14.95 -42.52 43.09
CA GLN A 610 13.93 -43.39 43.64
C GLN A 610 14.38 -44.85 43.76
N GLY A 611 15.09 -45.34 42.75
CA GLY A 611 15.74 -46.68 42.81
C GLY A 611 16.78 -46.79 43.91
N GLY A 612 17.58 -45.75 44.14
CA GLY A 612 18.50 -45.66 45.26
C GLY A 612 17.80 -45.72 46.63
N LEU A 613 16.67 -45.00 46.80
CA LEU A 613 15.88 -45.04 48.02
C LEU A 613 15.26 -46.42 48.25
N ALA A 614 14.73 -47.07 47.22
CA ALA A 614 14.24 -48.43 47.27
C ALA A 614 15.29 -49.45 47.67
N GLY A 615 16.52 -49.31 47.16
CA GLY A 615 17.67 -50.11 47.51
C GLY A 615 18.03 -49.92 49.00
N LEU A 616 18.07 -48.66 49.49
CA LEU A 616 18.35 -48.40 50.92
C LEU A 616 17.26 -48.96 51.84
N LEU A 617 15.96 -48.81 51.52
CA LEU A 617 14.88 -49.36 52.32
C LEU A 617 14.90 -50.90 52.33
N GLY A 618 15.23 -51.52 51.17
CA GLY A 618 15.33 -52.97 51.07
C GLY A 618 16.50 -53.58 51.84
N THR A 619 17.60 -52.85 52.00
CA THR A 619 18.77 -53.31 52.76
C THR A 619 18.64 -53.09 54.27
N VAL A 620 17.87 -52.10 54.71
CA VAL A 620 17.76 -51.71 56.16
C VAL A 620 16.58 -52.38 56.86
N ALA A 621 15.45 -52.66 56.17
CA ALA A 621 14.23 -53.07 56.91
C ALA A 621 13.53 -54.34 56.43
N ALA A 622 13.73 -54.83 55.28
CA ALA A 622 13.28 -56.05 54.63
C ALA A 622 12.91 -55.77 53.12
N PRO A 623 12.96 -56.78 52.24
CA PRO A 623 12.67 -56.57 50.82
C PRO A 623 11.27 -55.97 50.51
N ILE A 624 10.28 -56.22 51.33
CA ILE A 624 8.94 -55.68 51.17
C ILE A 624 8.87 -54.16 51.37
N THR A 625 9.75 -53.60 52.24
CA THR A 625 9.75 -52.16 52.50
C THR A 625 10.30 -51.36 51.34
N ALA A 626 11.09 -51.95 50.46
CA ALA A 626 11.53 -51.32 49.22
C ALA A 626 10.35 -50.95 48.27
N LEU A 627 9.27 -51.74 48.35
CA LEU A 627 8.07 -51.46 47.56
C LEU A 627 7.34 -50.18 48.00
N PHE A 628 7.50 -49.74 49.26
CA PHE A 628 6.85 -48.51 49.73
C PHE A 628 7.41 -47.25 49.03
N ALA A 629 8.64 -47.30 48.53
CA ALA A 629 9.18 -46.21 47.74
C ALA A 629 8.42 -45.99 46.41
N PHE A 630 7.66 -46.97 45.97
CA PHE A 630 6.88 -46.94 44.74
C PHE A 630 5.37 -46.84 44.96
N VAL A 631 4.89 -46.80 46.19
CA VAL A 631 3.44 -46.68 46.51
C VAL A 631 3.03 -45.22 46.43
N ASP A 632 1.97 -44.93 45.68
CA ASP A 632 1.30 -43.63 45.63
C ASP A 632 -0.06 -43.73 46.33
N PRO A 633 -0.25 -43.08 47.47
CA PRO A 633 -1.53 -43.09 48.17
C PRO A 633 -2.65 -42.36 47.46
N GLY A 634 -2.36 -41.58 46.38
CA GLY A 634 -3.36 -40.86 45.60
C GLY A 634 -3.98 -39.70 46.36
N LEU A 635 -3.20 -38.96 47.12
CA LEU A 635 -3.66 -37.91 48.05
C LEU A 635 -3.71 -36.49 47.39
N ALA A 636 -3.46 -36.36 46.08
CA ALA A 636 -3.57 -35.06 45.44
C ALA A 636 -5.00 -34.54 45.49
N GLU A 637 -5.16 -33.33 45.99
CA GLU A 637 -6.45 -32.65 46.06
C GLU A 637 -6.76 -31.96 44.73
N ASP A 638 -8.04 -31.63 44.53
CA ASP A 638 -8.49 -30.85 43.39
C ASP A 638 -7.94 -29.43 43.44
N ALA A 639 -7.44 -28.94 42.33
CA ALA A 639 -7.07 -27.53 42.24
C ALA A 639 -8.30 -26.60 42.34
N ASP A 640 -8.11 -25.42 42.93
CA ASP A 640 -9.11 -24.36 42.91
C ASP A 640 -9.14 -23.71 41.50
N CYS A 641 -9.78 -24.40 40.54
CA CYS A 641 -9.91 -23.98 39.18
C CYS A 641 -10.54 -22.57 39.03
N GLY A 642 -11.50 -22.24 39.93
CA GLY A 642 -12.14 -20.92 39.91
C GLY A 642 -11.16 -19.79 40.15
N ARG A 643 -10.33 -19.91 41.19
CA ARG A 643 -9.28 -18.93 41.53
C ARG A 643 -8.18 -18.87 40.51
N LEU A 644 -7.74 -20.01 40.00
CA LEU A 644 -6.67 -20.08 38.98
C LEU A 644 -7.08 -19.39 37.68
N ILE A 645 -8.29 -19.68 37.18
CA ILE A 645 -8.86 -19.05 36.00
C ILE A 645 -9.06 -17.56 36.20
N ALA A 646 -9.55 -17.13 37.36
CA ALA A 646 -9.77 -15.71 37.64
C ALA A 646 -8.47 -14.88 37.67
N ARG A 647 -7.36 -15.48 38.15
CA ARG A 647 -6.04 -14.82 38.18
C ARG A 647 -5.35 -14.74 36.80
N ALA A 648 -5.63 -15.68 35.92
CA ALA A 648 -4.99 -15.77 34.59
C ALA A 648 -5.77 -15.02 33.47
N ARG A 649 -6.99 -14.56 33.71
CA ARG A 649 -7.80 -13.72 32.83
C ARG A 649 -7.34 -12.26 32.85
#